data_22f0ef81745b1efb0591b3add07e3747
#
_entry.id   22f0ef81745b1efb0591b3add07e3747
#
_cell.length_a   1.000
_cell.length_b   1.000
_cell.length_c   1.000
_cell.angle_alpha   90.00
_cell.angle_beta   90.00
_cell.angle_gamma   90.00
#
_symmetry.space_group_name_H-M   'P 1'
#
loop_
_entity.id
_entity.type
_entity.pdbx_description
1 polymer ?
#
loop_
_entity_poly.entity_id
_entity_poly.type
_entity_poly.pdbx_seq_one_letter_code
_entity_poly.pdbx_strand_id
1 'polypeptide(L)'
;MTRGVGPGLAPALVLTLVFGATVLFQLPFFDLWFSLMDEGHILQFADLRLRGGEFYRDATFYPLPGAFHFLAFVFEIFGASILVSRWVVVLEFAVFATLLFFLVRKVTSTSWALIALGCFWLYRIWCFPHWQIYSYSTTSLVVLLASAAALVVYFERSDRRALMLSGLLFGLGVLCKQDYGAAGLVAFLASLGVFIFSQPSPGRPGVFETGAAFLLPGVLVGAATGLYYWHVGVLGDLLQFTVFNHFIGMGTYEYSDFPALWPIFGQDLALRTQLAITEFMPGIMLTTDWAALRVHPLFTDTALYDSLMKLFFFGPQVFLGMFAIRLWLLRDRLGGPPGDAARLRYLVEFLFFALGGAFVGLAWLNKPQDYIHLAVLYWPLLVLGILLVNAGVAGRRSRGLVAVAIALVPLLVLIGYSGRLLDGLRSAHSTRIDHPRAGVYAKPGEVAMIEGVLAYVEANSEPGDRVAGIPYFPIANFLSERQGPHRSAYIVWPFPEIPHRDEAIAQAMEDTGTDLVLYNFTQFSSFDPVWEHAPLLFAYLVENFEIDRIFSYDTWGYKPAALRRRSPKEQRPGRAVMTAGAAGAALRIDEGAGPGRVIPPESRPHYLREMLWPFRPAIALRPSSGDRASVLALPLEVPPEGGRLRTAIAVHPQRWFKLPASGVDFRLSVRTPEGSETLYERRLSPTHRTEDRRWFEIDADLAAWAGREITLELSTHAENPHGEDLLLGGWAEPRLVGPRGPRGEVSATD
;
A
#
# COMPACT_ATOMS: atom_id res chain seq x y z
N MET A 1 -18.98 51.36 -14.49
CA MET A 1 -18.44 52.00 -13.27
C MET A 1 -17.24 51.24 -12.82
N THR A 2 -16.05 51.64 -13.29
CA THR A 2 -14.75 51.11 -12.86
C THR A 2 -14.42 51.69 -11.49
N ARG A 3 -14.65 50.90 -10.43
CA ARG A 3 -14.13 51.26 -9.11
C ARG A 3 -12.61 51.16 -9.18
N GLY A 4 -11.94 52.31 -8.98
CA GLY A 4 -10.51 52.41 -8.81
C GLY A 4 -10.05 51.47 -7.68
N VAL A 5 -9.37 50.41 -8.05
CA VAL A 5 -8.68 49.55 -7.11
C VAL A 5 -7.44 50.32 -6.66
N GLY A 6 -7.39 50.66 -5.36
CA GLY A 6 -6.17 51.20 -4.74
C GLY A 6 -4.95 50.28 -5.04
N PRO A 7 -3.71 50.72 -4.72
CA PRO A 7 -2.48 49.97 -5.05
C PRO A 7 -2.51 48.60 -4.37
N GLY A 8 -3.16 47.64 -5.05
CA GLY A 8 -3.20 46.25 -4.63
C GLY A 8 -1.82 45.66 -4.78
N LEU A 9 -1.41 44.79 -3.84
CA LEU A 9 -0.20 43.99 -3.93
C LEU A 9 -0.05 43.42 -5.33
N ALA A 10 1.13 43.53 -5.91
CA ALA A 10 1.43 42.97 -7.23
C ALA A 10 1.03 41.48 -7.25
N PRO A 11 0.39 40.99 -8.32
CA PRO A 11 -0.06 39.60 -8.39
C PRO A 11 1.02 38.56 -8.03
N ALA A 12 2.26 38.82 -8.40
CA ALA A 12 3.41 37.96 -8.05
C ALA A 12 3.63 37.90 -6.53
N LEU A 13 3.54 39.03 -5.82
CA LEU A 13 3.69 39.07 -4.37
C LEU A 13 2.60 38.25 -3.65
N VAL A 14 1.35 38.31 -4.13
CA VAL A 14 0.26 37.49 -3.58
C VAL A 14 0.54 36.00 -3.76
N LEU A 15 1.02 35.56 -4.92
CA LEU A 15 1.38 34.16 -5.16
C LEU A 15 2.57 33.73 -4.30
N THR A 16 3.58 34.57 -4.13
CA THR A 16 4.72 34.31 -3.24
C THR A 16 4.26 34.17 -1.79
N LEU A 17 3.34 35.01 -1.32
CA LEU A 17 2.79 34.93 0.03
C LEU A 17 1.96 33.63 0.22
N VAL A 18 1.16 33.24 -0.78
CA VAL A 18 0.40 31.98 -0.75
C VAL A 18 1.33 30.79 -0.69
N PHE A 19 2.39 30.79 -1.51
CA PHE A 19 3.41 29.75 -1.50
C PHE A 19 4.08 29.64 -0.13
N GLY A 20 4.60 30.75 0.40
CA GLY A 20 5.26 30.81 1.69
C GLY A 20 4.33 30.39 2.84
N ALA A 21 3.08 30.85 2.85
CA ALA A 21 2.09 30.44 3.83
C ALA A 21 1.79 28.93 3.77
N THR A 22 1.77 28.36 2.56
CA THR A 22 1.56 26.91 2.39
C THR A 22 2.78 26.09 2.84
N VAL A 23 3.99 26.59 2.63
CA VAL A 23 5.20 25.99 3.22
C VAL A 23 5.09 26.01 4.75
N LEU A 24 4.84 27.18 5.34
CA LEU A 24 4.72 27.34 6.80
C LEU A 24 3.63 26.46 7.42
N PHE A 25 2.51 26.30 6.73
CA PHE A 25 1.43 25.41 7.17
C PHE A 25 1.89 23.98 7.37
N GLN A 26 2.83 23.49 6.56
CA GLN A 26 3.28 22.10 6.58
C GLN A 26 4.39 21.83 7.60
N LEU A 27 5.17 22.83 8.01
CA LEU A 27 6.33 22.66 8.89
C LEU A 27 6.04 21.91 10.21
N PRO A 28 4.85 22.07 10.85
CA PRO A 28 4.58 21.38 12.10
C PRO A 28 4.44 19.85 12.00
N PHE A 29 4.34 19.28 10.79
CA PHE A 29 4.03 17.85 10.63
C PHE A 29 4.68 17.18 9.40
N PHE A 30 5.50 17.87 8.61
CA PHE A 30 6.09 17.32 7.37
C PHE A 30 7.11 16.20 7.63
N ASP A 31 7.74 16.21 8.80
CA ASP A 31 8.76 15.26 9.24
C ASP A 31 8.24 14.18 10.19
N LEU A 32 6.91 14.15 10.42
CA LEU A 32 6.27 13.16 11.24
C LEU A 32 5.92 11.91 10.44
N TRP A 33 6.04 10.75 11.07
CA TRP A 33 5.74 9.43 10.51
C TRP A 33 6.68 9.04 9.35
N PHE A 34 6.82 7.75 9.11
CA PHE A 34 7.46 7.23 7.92
C PHE A 34 6.80 5.91 7.49
N SER A 35 6.91 5.58 6.22
CA SER A 35 6.40 4.33 5.68
C SER A 35 7.54 3.32 5.52
N LEU A 36 7.39 2.17 6.15
CA LEU A 36 8.34 1.07 6.01
C LEU A 36 8.35 0.48 4.58
N MET A 37 7.26 0.65 3.84
CA MET A 37 7.09 0.10 2.49
C MET A 37 7.25 1.17 1.40
N ASP A 38 6.21 1.95 1.17
CA ASP A 38 6.09 2.79 -0.02
C ASP A 38 7.18 3.83 -0.13
N GLU A 39 7.49 4.51 0.98
CA GLU A 39 8.54 5.51 1.00
C GLU A 39 9.90 4.87 0.74
N GLY A 40 10.21 3.76 1.42
CA GLY A 40 11.47 3.04 1.25
C GLY A 40 11.71 2.60 -0.19
N HIS A 41 10.66 2.10 -0.86
CA HIS A 41 10.75 1.66 -2.24
C HIS A 41 11.10 2.81 -3.20
N ILE A 42 10.36 3.91 -3.09
CA ILE A 42 10.57 5.09 -3.95
C ILE A 42 11.97 5.67 -3.74
N LEU A 43 12.40 5.77 -2.48
CA LEU A 43 13.72 6.30 -2.13
C LEU A 43 14.85 5.39 -2.60
N GLN A 44 14.72 4.07 -2.40
CA GLN A 44 15.70 3.08 -2.87
C GLN A 44 15.81 3.09 -4.39
N PHE A 45 14.70 3.24 -5.12
CA PHE A 45 14.70 3.29 -6.57
C PHE A 45 15.42 4.55 -7.08
N ALA A 46 15.20 5.70 -6.46
CA ALA A 46 15.94 6.92 -6.79
C ALA A 46 17.43 6.82 -6.43
N ASP A 47 17.77 6.25 -5.26
CA ASP A 47 19.14 6.06 -4.78
C ASP A 47 19.94 5.09 -5.67
N LEU A 48 19.27 4.13 -6.32
CA LEU A 48 19.90 3.23 -7.28
C LEU A 48 20.70 3.99 -8.34
N ARG A 49 20.14 5.11 -8.84
CA ARG A 49 20.78 5.94 -9.88
C ARG A 49 22.07 6.58 -9.38
N LEU A 50 22.12 7.00 -8.12
CA LEU A 50 23.32 7.58 -7.50
C LEU A 50 24.45 6.55 -7.36
N ARG A 51 24.09 5.26 -7.32
CA ARG A 51 25.04 4.13 -7.24
C ARG A 51 25.44 3.60 -8.61
N GLY A 52 25.11 4.30 -9.70
CA GLY A 52 25.44 3.90 -11.07
C GLY A 52 24.52 2.83 -11.66
N GLY A 53 23.45 2.45 -10.97
CA GLY A 53 22.43 1.53 -11.47
C GLY A 53 21.50 2.20 -12.50
N GLU A 54 20.82 1.37 -13.30
CA GLU A 54 19.89 1.82 -14.33
C GLU A 54 18.49 1.27 -14.08
N PHE A 55 17.49 2.14 -14.20
CA PHE A 55 16.09 1.74 -14.03
C PHE A 55 15.71 0.68 -15.06
N TYR A 56 14.86 -0.25 -14.65
CA TYR A 56 14.34 -1.41 -15.39
C TYR A 56 15.37 -2.51 -15.66
N ARG A 57 16.68 -2.22 -15.67
CA ARG A 57 17.72 -3.23 -15.71
C ARG A 57 18.06 -3.75 -14.31
N ASP A 58 18.40 -2.83 -13.41
CA ASP A 58 18.91 -3.16 -12.08
C ASP A 58 17.84 -3.08 -10.99
N ALA A 59 16.72 -2.43 -11.26
CA ALA A 59 15.49 -2.47 -10.48
C ALA A 59 14.27 -2.28 -11.39
N THR A 60 13.18 -2.99 -11.09
CA THR A 60 11.94 -2.95 -11.89
C THR A 60 10.82 -2.31 -11.10
N PHE A 61 10.05 -1.45 -11.77
CA PHE A 61 8.87 -0.82 -11.22
C PHE A 61 7.89 -0.46 -12.35
N TYR A 62 6.59 -0.35 -12.04
CA TYR A 62 5.56 -0.11 -13.06
C TYR A 62 5.37 1.35 -13.51
N PRO A 63 5.66 2.41 -12.71
CA PRO A 63 5.54 3.78 -13.20
C PRO A 63 6.66 4.16 -14.18
N LEU A 64 6.39 5.13 -15.03
CA LEU A 64 7.41 5.76 -15.85
C LEU A 64 8.46 6.50 -14.98
N PRO A 65 9.69 6.67 -15.47
CA PRO A 65 10.84 7.01 -14.63
C PRO A 65 10.97 8.48 -14.22
N GLY A 66 10.12 9.38 -14.72
CA GLY A 66 10.29 10.82 -14.56
C GLY A 66 10.43 11.30 -13.12
N ALA A 67 9.54 10.83 -12.24
CA ALA A 67 9.58 11.19 -10.82
C ALA A 67 10.84 10.68 -10.10
N PHE A 68 11.33 9.51 -10.49
CA PHE A 68 12.53 8.90 -9.90
C PHE A 68 13.81 9.61 -10.36
N HIS A 69 13.90 9.99 -11.64
CA HIS A 69 15.01 10.82 -12.13
C HIS A 69 15.02 12.19 -11.46
N PHE A 70 13.85 12.79 -11.24
CA PHE A 70 13.75 14.05 -10.53
C PHE A 70 14.24 13.91 -9.08
N LEU A 71 13.78 12.87 -8.34
CA LEU A 71 14.23 12.65 -6.97
C LEU A 71 15.72 12.30 -6.91
N ALA A 72 16.25 11.50 -7.84
CA ALA A 72 17.67 11.17 -7.93
C ALA A 72 18.52 12.44 -8.14
N PHE A 73 18.09 13.35 -9.02
CA PHE A 73 18.72 14.64 -9.21
C PHE A 73 18.73 15.50 -7.94
N VAL A 74 17.61 15.51 -7.19
CA VAL A 74 17.54 16.20 -5.88
C VAL A 74 18.51 15.57 -4.89
N PHE A 75 18.58 14.25 -4.85
CA PHE A 75 19.49 13.51 -3.96
C PHE A 75 20.96 13.73 -4.32
N GLU A 76 21.30 13.90 -5.58
CA GLU A 76 22.66 14.23 -6.03
C GLU A 76 23.12 15.60 -5.46
N ILE A 77 22.20 16.56 -5.35
CA ILE A 77 22.51 17.91 -4.86
C ILE A 77 22.49 18.00 -3.33
N PHE A 78 21.50 17.40 -2.68
CA PHE A 78 21.22 17.61 -1.25
C PHE A 78 21.53 16.40 -0.37
N GLY A 79 21.95 15.28 -0.97
CA GLY A 79 22.13 13.99 -0.28
C GLY A 79 20.85 13.16 -0.21
N ALA A 80 21.01 11.84 -0.26
CA ALA A 80 19.89 10.91 -0.22
C ALA A 80 19.42 10.71 1.23
N SER A 81 18.25 11.26 1.56
CA SER A 81 17.61 11.07 2.87
C SER A 81 16.08 11.19 2.78
N ILE A 82 15.41 10.60 3.75
CA ILE A 82 13.95 10.74 3.92
C ILE A 82 13.60 12.22 4.07
N LEU A 83 14.34 12.96 4.91
CA LEU A 83 14.05 14.37 5.17
C LEU A 83 14.16 15.23 3.90
N VAL A 84 15.15 14.98 3.02
CA VAL A 84 15.27 15.68 1.73
C VAL A 84 14.05 15.41 0.86
N SER A 85 13.61 14.15 0.76
CA SER A 85 12.41 13.82 0.00
C SER A 85 11.14 14.49 0.56
N ARG A 86 11.05 14.67 1.89
CA ARG A 86 9.95 15.38 2.55
C ARG A 86 9.93 16.87 2.19
N TRP A 87 11.08 17.50 2.09
CA TRP A 87 11.17 18.88 1.62
C TRP A 87 10.70 19.02 0.17
N VAL A 88 10.98 18.03 -0.69
CA VAL A 88 10.40 18.02 -2.05
C VAL A 88 8.88 18.02 -1.99
N VAL A 89 8.27 17.17 -1.17
CA VAL A 89 6.80 17.11 -0.99
C VAL A 89 6.24 18.43 -0.47
N VAL A 90 6.90 19.07 0.49
CA VAL A 90 6.49 20.39 1.01
C VAL A 90 6.45 21.42 -0.11
N LEU A 91 7.48 21.45 -0.96
CA LEU A 91 7.55 22.38 -2.09
C LEU A 91 6.55 22.04 -3.20
N GLU A 92 6.39 20.76 -3.53
CA GLU A 92 5.40 20.28 -4.48
C GLU A 92 3.97 20.67 -4.07
N PHE A 93 3.61 20.43 -2.81
CA PHE A 93 2.28 20.81 -2.35
C PHE A 93 2.10 22.33 -2.30
N ALA A 94 3.13 23.10 -1.96
CA ALA A 94 3.08 24.56 -2.00
C ALA A 94 2.88 25.08 -3.43
N VAL A 95 3.55 24.49 -4.44
CA VAL A 95 3.30 24.78 -5.86
C VAL A 95 1.87 24.41 -6.25
N PHE A 96 1.42 23.19 -5.90
CA PHE A 96 0.07 22.70 -6.19
C PHE A 96 -1.01 23.64 -5.66
N ALA A 97 -0.95 24.00 -4.38
CA ALA A 97 -1.90 24.90 -3.75
C ALA A 97 -1.86 26.32 -4.34
N THR A 98 -0.67 26.81 -4.69
CA THR A 98 -0.50 28.13 -5.33
C THR A 98 -1.10 28.16 -6.74
N LEU A 99 -0.92 27.10 -7.52
CA LEU A 99 -1.54 26.97 -8.85
C LEU A 99 -3.07 26.90 -8.74
N LEU A 100 -3.60 26.16 -7.78
CA LEU A 100 -5.04 26.10 -7.52
C LEU A 100 -5.59 27.47 -7.09
N PHE A 101 -4.90 28.15 -6.18
CA PHE A 101 -5.25 29.52 -5.81
C PHE A 101 -5.27 30.45 -7.04
N PHE A 102 -4.25 30.39 -7.90
CA PHE A 102 -4.17 31.15 -9.14
C PHE A 102 -5.38 30.86 -10.04
N LEU A 103 -5.69 29.60 -10.31
CA LEU A 103 -6.77 29.17 -11.19
C LEU A 103 -8.15 29.59 -10.66
N VAL A 104 -8.41 29.39 -9.36
CA VAL A 104 -9.68 29.82 -8.74
C VAL A 104 -9.80 31.35 -8.75
N ARG A 105 -8.71 32.07 -8.48
CA ARG A 105 -8.69 33.54 -8.53
C ARG A 105 -8.96 34.11 -9.93
N LYS A 106 -8.57 33.40 -10.99
CA LYS A 106 -8.84 33.80 -12.38
C LYS A 106 -10.33 33.87 -12.69
N VAL A 107 -11.15 33.04 -12.04
CA VAL A 107 -12.60 32.93 -12.33
C VAL A 107 -13.49 33.32 -11.16
N THR A 108 -12.92 33.75 -10.03
CA THR A 108 -13.61 34.21 -8.84
C THR A 108 -12.91 35.42 -8.23
N SER A 109 -13.22 35.76 -6.96
CA SER A 109 -12.52 36.80 -6.20
C SER A 109 -11.35 36.21 -5.39
N THR A 110 -10.42 37.08 -4.94
CA THR A 110 -9.34 36.70 -4.03
C THR A 110 -9.85 36.03 -2.75
N SER A 111 -10.97 36.48 -2.19
CA SER A 111 -11.57 35.86 -0.99
C SER A 111 -11.98 34.40 -1.23
N TRP A 112 -12.58 34.11 -2.38
CA TRP A 112 -12.92 32.72 -2.74
C TRP A 112 -11.70 31.87 -3.03
N ALA A 113 -10.66 32.44 -3.60
CA ALA A 113 -9.39 31.74 -3.79
C ALA A 113 -8.70 31.43 -2.46
N LEU A 114 -8.81 32.29 -1.44
CA LEU A 114 -8.32 32.02 -0.07
C LEU A 114 -9.15 30.93 0.62
N ILE A 115 -10.48 30.92 0.44
CA ILE A 115 -11.33 29.81 0.92
C ILE A 115 -10.89 28.49 0.27
N ALA A 116 -10.67 28.51 -1.04
CA ALA A 116 -10.15 27.35 -1.76
C ALA A 116 -8.81 26.86 -1.19
N LEU A 117 -7.88 27.78 -0.94
CA LEU A 117 -6.59 27.47 -0.31
C LEU A 117 -6.77 26.75 1.03
N GLY A 118 -7.64 27.26 1.91
CA GLY A 118 -7.97 26.62 3.19
C GLY A 118 -8.55 25.21 3.02
N CYS A 119 -9.45 25.02 2.04
CA CYS A 119 -9.97 23.69 1.71
C CYS A 119 -8.87 22.73 1.21
N PHE A 120 -7.89 23.23 0.44
CA PHE A 120 -6.76 22.42 -0.01
C PHE A 120 -5.76 22.10 1.11
N TRP A 121 -5.60 22.96 2.09
CA TRP A 121 -4.82 22.62 3.29
C TRP A 121 -5.49 21.49 4.10
N LEU A 122 -6.82 21.48 4.21
CA LEU A 122 -7.55 20.37 4.79
C LEU A 122 -7.42 19.10 3.92
N TYR A 123 -7.60 19.23 2.61
CA TYR A 123 -7.41 18.12 1.67
C TYR A 123 -6.04 17.44 1.85
N ARG A 124 -4.96 18.20 2.05
CA ARG A 124 -3.62 17.64 2.33
C ARG A 124 -3.61 16.73 3.55
N ILE A 125 -4.28 17.12 4.62
CA ILE A 125 -4.36 16.34 5.86
C ILE A 125 -5.14 15.04 5.62
N TRP A 126 -6.27 15.14 4.92
CA TRP A 126 -7.16 14.00 4.68
C TRP A 126 -6.67 13.05 3.59
N CYS A 127 -5.78 13.48 2.72
CA CYS A 127 -5.11 12.61 1.74
C CYS A 127 -3.81 11.99 2.24
N PHE A 128 -3.53 12.09 3.55
CA PHE A 128 -2.39 11.37 4.14
C PHE A 128 -2.47 9.86 3.82
N PRO A 129 -1.36 9.19 3.43
CA PRO A 129 0.02 9.68 3.42
C PRO A 129 0.50 10.32 2.11
N HIS A 130 -0.32 10.43 1.05
CA HIS A 130 0.15 10.89 -0.25
C HIS A 130 0.86 12.24 -0.13
N TRP A 131 0.43 13.27 0.35
CA TRP A 131 1.18 14.51 0.46
C TRP A 131 2.15 14.54 1.68
N GLN A 132 2.43 13.39 2.28
CA GLN A 132 3.39 13.27 3.38
C GLN A 132 4.70 12.65 2.89
N ILE A 133 4.64 11.56 2.14
CA ILE A 133 5.79 10.92 1.52
C ILE A 133 5.93 11.35 0.06
N TYR A 134 7.16 11.33 -0.46
CA TYR A 134 7.39 11.55 -1.89
C TYR A 134 6.71 10.46 -2.72
N SER A 135 6.04 10.85 -3.78
CA SER A 135 5.32 9.91 -4.64
C SER A 135 5.30 10.40 -6.09
N TYR A 136 5.53 9.47 -7.01
CA TYR A 136 5.34 9.69 -8.45
C TYR A 136 3.93 10.18 -8.79
N SER A 137 2.92 9.81 -7.99
CA SER A 137 1.54 10.26 -8.14
C SER A 137 1.39 11.75 -7.87
N THR A 138 1.90 12.24 -6.74
CA THR A 138 1.80 13.67 -6.36
C THR A 138 2.63 14.55 -7.28
N THR A 139 3.85 14.12 -7.64
CA THR A 139 4.69 14.81 -8.61
C THR A 139 3.98 14.96 -9.96
N SER A 140 3.36 13.86 -10.47
CA SER A 140 2.55 13.92 -11.70
C SER A 140 1.41 14.92 -11.59
N LEU A 141 0.65 14.93 -10.47
CA LEU A 141 -0.47 15.87 -10.27
C LEU A 141 -0.01 17.33 -10.27
N VAL A 142 1.12 17.65 -9.65
CA VAL A 142 1.68 19.02 -9.65
C VAL A 142 1.98 19.46 -11.07
N VAL A 143 2.65 18.62 -11.85
CA VAL A 143 3.06 18.94 -13.22
C VAL A 143 1.85 19.02 -14.15
N LEU A 144 0.88 18.11 -14.03
CA LEU A 144 -0.38 18.16 -14.79
C LEU A 144 -1.22 19.40 -14.43
N LEU A 145 -1.23 19.82 -13.16
CA LEU A 145 -1.91 21.06 -12.77
C LEU A 145 -1.19 22.29 -13.32
N ALA A 146 0.15 22.30 -13.39
CA ALA A 146 0.90 23.38 -14.04
C ALA A 146 0.58 23.43 -15.55
N SER A 147 0.45 22.26 -16.20
CA SER A 147 -0.04 22.15 -17.57
C SER A 147 -1.45 22.73 -17.72
N ALA A 148 -2.37 22.42 -16.83
CA ALA A 148 -3.73 22.98 -16.80
C ALA A 148 -3.72 24.51 -16.63
N ALA A 149 -2.84 25.04 -15.79
CA ALA A 149 -2.68 26.48 -15.61
C ALA A 149 -2.19 27.16 -16.90
N ALA A 150 -1.22 26.59 -17.60
CA ALA A 150 -0.74 27.07 -18.89
C ALA A 150 -1.87 26.99 -19.97
N LEU A 151 -2.69 25.92 -19.95
CA LEU A 151 -3.84 25.79 -20.83
C LEU A 151 -4.90 26.88 -20.57
N VAL A 152 -5.17 27.22 -19.31
CA VAL A 152 -6.09 28.31 -18.95
C VAL A 152 -5.55 29.66 -19.43
N VAL A 153 -4.25 29.89 -19.37
CA VAL A 153 -3.63 31.11 -19.98
C VAL A 153 -3.84 31.13 -21.50
N TYR A 154 -3.74 29.97 -22.16
CA TYR A 154 -4.08 29.85 -23.59
C TYR A 154 -5.55 30.17 -23.87
N PHE A 155 -6.48 29.68 -23.08
CA PHE A 155 -7.91 29.99 -23.21
C PHE A 155 -8.21 31.49 -23.05
N GLU A 156 -7.46 32.18 -22.17
CA GLU A 156 -7.60 33.62 -21.92
C GLU A 156 -7.01 34.48 -23.05
N ARG A 157 -5.82 34.12 -23.55
CA ARG A 157 -5.00 35.00 -24.41
C ARG A 157 -4.80 34.49 -25.83
N SER A 158 -5.18 33.25 -26.12
CA SER A 158 -4.88 32.53 -27.37
C SER A 158 -3.37 32.51 -27.71
N ASP A 159 -2.51 32.55 -26.68
CA ASP A 159 -1.06 32.52 -26.83
C ASP A 159 -0.56 31.10 -27.11
N ARG A 160 -0.07 30.87 -28.32
CA ARG A 160 0.46 29.56 -28.75
C ARG A 160 1.62 29.07 -27.86
N ARG A 161 2.43 29.99 -27.28
CA ARG A 161 3.52 29.62 -26.37
C ARG A 161 2.98 29.00 -25.08
N ALA A 162 1.88 29.54 -24.55
CA ALA A 162 1.23 28.95 -23.39
C ALA A 162 0.68 27.55 -23.69
N LEU A 163 0.15 27.31 -24.90
CA LEU A 163 -0.32 26.00 -25.33
C LEU A 163 0.83 24.99 -25.46
N MET A 164 1.96 25.40 -26.09
CA MET A 164 3.16 24.55 -26.18
C MET A 164 3.76 24.25 -24.80
N LEU A 165 3.78 25.23 -23.90
CA LEU A 165 4.21 25.03 -22.50
C LEU A 165 3.28 24.04 -21.79
N SER A 166 1.95 24.17 -22.00
CA SER A 166 0.99 23.18 -21.48
C SER A 166 1.32 21.78 -21.99
N GLY A 167 1.57 21.60 -23.28
CA GLY A 167 1.94 20.29 -23.86
C GLY A 167 3.26 19.73 -23.33
N LEU A 168 4.26 20.59 -23.14
CA LEU A 168 5.54 20.19 -22.54
C LEU A 168 5.34 19.69 -21.09
N LEU A 169 4.68 20.47 -20.26
CA LEU A 169 4.38 20.11 -18.88
C LEU A 169 3.49 18.86 -18.80
N PHE A 170 2.54 18.75 -19.74
CA PHE A 170 1.73 17.53 -19.85
C PHE A 170 2.60 16.30 -20.09
N GLY A 171 3.52 16.32 -21.08
CA GLY A 171 4.43 15.22 -21.35
C GLY A 171 5.32 14.86 -20.13
N LEU A 172 5.83 15.86 -19.43
CA LEU A 172 6.57 15.63 -18.17
C LEU A 172 5.71 15.00 -17.08
N GLY A 173 4.44 15.40 -16.94
CA GLY A 173 3.49 14.79 -16.01
C GLY A 173 3.20 13.33 -16.34
N VAL A 174 3.06 12.99 -17.64
CA VAL A 174 2.92 11.60 -18.12
C VAL A 174 4.13 10.76 -17.73
N LEU A 175 5.36 11.31 -17.88
CA LEU A 175 6.59 10.60 -17.48
C LEU A 175 6.67 10.30 -15.96
N CYS A 176 5.95 11.03 -15.14
CA CYS A 176 5.88 10.73 -13.71
C CYS A 176 4.87 9.60 -13.42
N LYS A 177 3.71 9.61 -14.10
CA LYS A 177 2.67 8.58 -13.93
C LYS A 177 1.80 8.48 -15.18
N GLN A 178 1.92 7.38 -15.90
CA GLN A 178 1.32 7.18 -17.22
C GLN A 178 -0.21 7.11 -17.21
N ASP A 179 -0.82 6.50 -16.21
CA ASP A 179 -2.28 6.37 -16.07
C ASP A 179 -2.94 7.74 -15.77
N TYR A 180 -2.32 8.57 -14.92
CA TYR A 180 -2.76 9.95 -14.69
C TYR A 180 -2.60 10.78 -15.97
N GLY A 181 -1.54 10.54 -16.72
CA GLY A 181 -1.33 11.13 -18.02
C GLY A 181 -2.41 10.73 -19.02
N ALA A 182 -2.77 9.45 -19.10
CA ALA A 182 -3.82 8.96 -19.98
C ALA A 182 -5.19 9.58 -19.66
N ALA A 183 -5.56 9.63 -18.38
CA ALA A 183 -6.78 10.30 -17.91
C ALA A 183 -6.75 11.81 -18.21
N GLY A 184 -5.62 12.48 -17.93
CA GLY A 184 -5.40 13.88 -18.23
C GLY A 184 -5.52 14.19 -19.70
N LEU A 185 -4.99 13.34 -20.59
CA LEU A 185 -5.07 13.54 -22.06
C LEU A 185 -6.51 13.67 -22.53
N VAL A 186 -7.41 12.79 -22.06
CA VAL A 186 -8.84 12.86 -22.40
C VAL A 186 -9.43 14.21 -21.96
N ALA A 187 -9.13 14.65 -20.75
CA ALA A 187 -9.64 15.91 -20.22
C ALA A 187 -9.13 17.14 -20.98
N PHE A 188 -7.81 17.17 -21.29
CA PHE A 188 -7.19 18.27 -22.00
C PHE A 188 -7.67 18.38 -23.45
N LEU A 189 -7.76 17.24 -24.18
CA LEU A 189 -8.27 17.24 -25.53
C LEU A 189 -9.75 17.59 -25.61
N ALA A 190 -10.57 17.11 -24.67
CA ALA A 190 -11.97 17.51 -24.58
C ALA A 190 -12.12 19.02 -24.35
N SER A 191 -11.29 19.59 -23.47
CA SER A 191 -11.31 21.04 -23.14
C SER A 191 -10.82 21.89 -24.33
N LEU A 192 -9.80 21.44 -25.06
CA LEU A 192 -9.35 22.07 -26.31
C LEU A 192 -10.42 21.99 -27.38
N GLY A 193 -11.09 20.85 -27.50
CA GLY A 193 -12.23 20.67 -28.42
C GLY A 193 -13.33 21.69 -28.14
N VAL A 194 -13.77 21.80 -26.89
CA VAL A 194 -14.80 22.81 -26.49
C VAL A 194 -14.32 24.23 -26.81
N PHE A 195 -13.05 24.54 -26.52
CA PHE A 195 -12.48 25.85 -26.84
C PHE A 195 -12.51 26.16 -28.35
N ILE A 196 -12.05 25.21 -29.18
CA ILE A 196 -11.97 25.38 -30.64
C ILE A 196 -13.37 25.49 -31.27
N PHE A 197 -14.28 24.56 -30.93
CA PHE A 197 -15.60 24.52 -31.56
C PHE A 197 -16.55 25.62 -31.04
N SER A 198 -16.24 26.26 -29.92
CA SER A 198 -16.98 27.44 -29.46
C SER A 198 -16.55 28.75 -30.14
N GLN A 199 -15.50 28.76 -30.98
CA GLN A 199 -15.10 29.95 -31.73
C GLN A 199 -15.94 30.09 -33.01
N PRO A 200 -16.31 31.35 -33.38
CA PRO A 200 -16.99 31.59 -34.66
C PRO A 200 -16.13 31.24 -35.86
N SER A 201 -16.78 30.84 -36.97
CA SER A 201 -16.08 30.25 -38.14
C SER A 201 -14.93 31.08 -38.68
N PRO A 202 -15.00 32.41 -38.87
CA PRO A 202 -13.87 33.17 -39.42
C PRO A 202 -12.68 33.36 -38.44
N GLY A 203 -12.82 32.97 -37.17
CA GLY A 203 -11.75 33.08 -36.15
C GLY A 203 -11.35 31.77 -35.49
N ARG A 204 -11.86 30.65 -35.99
CA ARG A 204 -11.63 29.32 -35.39
C ARG A 204 -10.18 28.87 -35.62
N PRO A 205 -9.42 28.57 -34.54
CA PRO A 205 -8.09 27.95 -34.70
C PRO A 205 -8.21 26.61 -35.41
N GLY A 206 -7.22 26.29 -36.25
CA GLY A 206 -7.14 24.97 -36.90
C GLY A 206 -7.05 23.86 -35.85
N VAL A 207 -7.90 22.86 -35.97
CA VAL A 207 -7.94 21.70 -35.02
C VAL A 207 -6.57 20.99 -35.02
N PHE A 208 -6.03 20.74 -36.23
CA PHE A 208 -4.76 20.07 -36.39
C PHE A 208 -3.59 20.91 -35.84
N GLU A 209 -3.55 22.19 -36.13
CA GLU A 209 -2.49 23.10 -35.65
C GLU A 209 -2.50 23.22 -34.10
N THR A 210 -3.69 23.33 -33.51
CA THR A 210 -3.86 23.43 -32.06
C THR A 210 -3.50 22.10 -31.39
N GLY A 211 -3.98 20.98 -31.94
CA GLY A 211 -3.63 19.65 -31.49
C GLY A 211 -2.13 19.39 -31.56
N ALA A 212 -1.50 19.73 -32.68
CA ALA A 212 -0.06 19.57 -32.85
C ALA A 212 0.74 20.48 -31.89
N ALA A 213 0.31 21.72 -31.68
CA ALA A 213 0.98 22.65 -30.76
C ALA A 213 0.94 22.16 -29.30
N PHE A 214 -0.14 21.44 -28.93
CA PHE A 214 -0.24 20.81 -27.60
C PHE A 214 0.52 19.48 -27.53
N LEU A 215 0.35 18.57 -28.49
CA LEU A 215 0.85 17.20 -28.39
C LEU A 215 2.36 17.11 -28.69
N LEU A 216 2.87 17.87 -29.67
CA LEU A 216 4.25 17.72 -30.13
C LEU A 216 5.31 17.91 -29.04
N PRO A 217 5.23 18.92 -28.14
CA PRO A 217 6.19 19.04 -27.05
C PRO A 217 6.21 17.81 -26.13
N GLY A 218 5.05 17.26 -25.79
CA GLY A 218 4.93 16.03 -24.98
C GLY A 218 5.48 14.79 -25.70
N VAL A 219 5.19 14.64 -26.99
CA VAL A 219 5.74 13.56 -27.83
C VAL A 219 7.28 13.65 -27.91
N LEU A 220 7.84 14.84 -28.01
CA LEU A 220 9.30 15.02 -27.99
C LEU A 220 9.92 14.60 -26.66
N VAL A 221 9.26 14.89 -25.54
CA VAL A 221 9.68 14.42 -24.23
C VAL A 221 9.67 12.88 -24.17
N GLY A 222 8.60 12.24 -24.63
CA GLY A 222 8.50 10.78 -24.69
C GLY A 222 9.56 10.17 -25.62
N ALA A 223 9.77 10.77 -26.80
CA ALA A 223 10.79 10.32 -27.76
C ALA A 223 12.21 10.44 -27.19
N ALA A 224 12.53 11.55 -26.51
CA ALA A 224 13.82 11.71 -25.85
C ALA A 224 14.05 10.66 -24.77
N THR A 225 13.03 10.35 -23.97
CA THR A 225 13.07 9.28 -22.98
C THR A 225 13.26 7.92 -23.65
N GLY A 226 12.50 7.61 -24.70
CA GLY A 226 12.64 6.37 -25.45
C GLY A 226 14.02 6.20 -26.08
N LEU A 227 14.59 7.27 -26.66
CA LEU A 227 15.96 7.28 -27.21
C LEU A 227 17.01 7.04 -26.13
N TYR A 228 16.87 7.64 -24.95
CA TYR A 228 17.75 7.39 -23.82
C TYR A 228 17.75 5.90 -23.43
N TYR A 229 16.58 5.32 -23.18
CA TYR A 229 16.46 3.92 -22.76
C TYR A 229 16.82 2.93 -23.89
N TRP A 230 16.63 3.32 -25.15
CA TRP A 230 17.13 2.55 -26.29
C TRP A 230 18.67 2.56 -26.32
N HIS A 231 19.30 3.71 -26.09
CA HIS A 231 20.76 3.83 -26.06
C HIS A 231 21.37 3.01 -24.90
N VAL A 232 20.72 2.98 -23.76
CA VAL A 232 21.15 2.19 -22.59
C VAL A 232 20.83 0.69 -22.74
N GLY A 233 20.06 0.30 -23.77
CA GLY A 233 19.74 -1.10 -24.09
C GLY A 233 18.60 -1.70 -23.28
N VAL A 234 17.78 -0.87 -22.59
CA VAL A 234 16.68 -1.34 -21.73
C VAL A 234 15.28 -0.83 -22.13
N LEU A 235 15.13 -0.36 -23.37
CA LEU A 235 13.83 0.12 -23.87
C LEU A 235 12.76 -0.98 -23.83
N GLY A 236 13.14 -2.24 -24.14
CA GLY A 236 12.24 -3.39 -24.08
C GLY A 236 11.67 -3.60 -22.68
N ASP A 237 12.53 -3.59 -21.66
CA ASP A 237 12.12 -3.71 -20.26
C ASP A 237 11.26 -2.51 -19.82
N LEU A 238 11.64 -1.28 -20.18
CA LEU A 238 10.82 -0.10 -19.92
C LEU A 238 9.40 -0.30 -20.45
N LEU A 239 9.24 -0.64 -21.74
CA LEU A 239 7.93 -0.83 -22.35
C LEU A 239 7.18 -2.00 -21.72
N GLN A 240 7.87 -3.11 -21.44
CA GLN A 240 7.28 -4.26 -20.79
C GLN A 240 6.67 -3.89 -19.45
N PHE A 241 7.42 -3.24 -18.54
CA PHE A 241 6.95 -2.94 -17.19
C PHE A 241 5.98 -1.76 -17.12
N THR A 242 6.16 -0.73 -17.94
CA THR A 242 5.36 0.50 -17.80
C THR A 242 4.16 0.59 -18.72
N VAL A 243 4.15 -0.12 -19.84
CA VAL A 243 3.07 -0.10 -20.84
C VAL A 243 2.35 -1.45 -20.87
N PHE A 244 3.05 -2.52 -21.26
CA PHE A 244 2.39 -3.80 -21.48
C PHE A 244 1.87 -4.43 -20.19
N ASN A 245 2.71 -4.56 -19.16
CA ASN A 245 2.29 -5.13 -17.89
C ASN A 245 1.26 -4.24 -17.21
N HIS A 246 1.47 -2.93 -17.23
CA HIS A 246 0.57 -1.99 -16.56
C HIS A 246 -0.84 -1.99 -17.19
N PHE A 247 -0.96 -1.95 -18.50
CA PHE A 247 -2.27 -1.87 -19.16
C PHE A 247 -2.90 -3.23 -19.47
N ILE A 248 -2.10 -4.27 -19.65
CA ILE A 248 -2.59 -5.62 -19.95
C ILE A 248 -2.76 -6.43 -18.67
N GLY A 249 -1.81 -6.32 -17.72
CA GLY A 249 -1.84 -7.02 -16.45
C GLY A 249 -2.87 -6.51 -15.44
N MET A 250 -3.39 -5.30 -15.61
CA MET A 250 -4.42 -4.72 -14.72
C MET A 250 -5.68 -5.58 -14.55
N GLY A 251 -6.01 -6.41 -15.55
CA GLY A 251 -7.13 -7.35 -15.47
C GLY A 251 -6.87 -8.57 -14.60
N THR A 252 -5.62 -8.81 -14.19
CA THR A 252 -5.22 -9.98 -13.38
C THR A 252 -5.14 -9.69 -11.89
N TYR A 253 -5.18 -8.42 -11.49
CA TYR A 253 -5.29 -8.07 -10.08
C TYR A 253 -6.72 -8.33 -9.60
N GLU A 254 -6.89 -9.34 -8.77
CA GLU A 254 -8.15 -9.57 -8.05
C GLU A 254 -8.30 -8.54 -6.92
N TYR A 255 -8.44 -7.28 -7.29
CA TYR A 255 -9.00 -6.31 -6.36
C TYR A 255 -10.48 -6.66 -6.16
N SER A 256 -10.96 -6.47 -4.94
CA SER A 256 -12.36 -6.71 -4.61
C SER A 256 -13.27 -5.89 -5.55
N ASP A 257 -14.45 -6.38 -5.86
CA ASP A 257 -15.41 -5.68 -6.71
C ASP A 257 -15.88 -4.37 -6.06
N PHE A 258 -16.32 -3.40 -6.86
CA PHE A 258 -16.96 -2.21 -6.32
C PHE A 258 -18.12 -2.59 -5.41
N PRO A 259 -18.32 -1.85 -4.31
CA PRO A 259 -19.45 -2.08 -3.44
C PRO A 259 -20.76 -1.95 -4.23
N ALA A 260 -21.75 -2.78 -3.92
CA ALA A 260 -23.08 -2.63 -4.49
C ALA A 260 -23.64 -1.26 -4.10
N LEU A 261 -24.25 -0.56 -5.07
CA LEU A 261 -24.87 0.74 -4.79
C LEU A 261 -26.01 0.63 -3.77
N TRP A 262 -26.77 -0.43 -3.81
CA TRP A 262 -27.95 -0.62 -2.97
C TRP A 262 -27.73 -1.67 -1.89
N PRO A 263 -28.16 -1.43 -0.64
CA PRO A 263 -28.78 -0.21 -0.09
C PRO A 263 -27.75 0.92 0.08
N ILE A 264 -28.12 2.16 -0.24
CA ILE A 264 -27.24 3.35 -0.08
C ILE A 264 -27.02 3.65 1.41
N PHE A 265 -28.07 3.50 2.21
CA PHE A 265 -28.05 3.75 3.65
C PHE A 265 -28.33 2.47 4.41
N GLY A 266 -27.63 2.28 5.52
CA GLY A 266 -27.77 1.13 6.38
C GLY A 266 -26.58 0.19 6.35
N GLN A 267 -26.71 -0.93 7.03
CA GLN A 267 -25.64 -1.95 7.11
C GLN A 267 -25.56 -2.74 5.81
N ASP A 268 -24.33 -2.98 5.36
CA ASP A 268 -24.02 -3.84 4.22
C ASP A 268 -22.95 -4.86 4.61
N LEU A 269 -23.40 -6.07 4.93
CA LEU A 269 -22.51 -7.14 5.36
C LEU A 269 -21.56 -7.59 4.24
N ALA A 270 -22.03 -7.55 2.97
CA ALA A 270 -21.21 -7.92 1.82
C ALA A 270 -20.02 -6.94 1.66
N LEU A 271 -20.27 -5.64 1.90
CA LEU A 271 -19.22 -4.62 1.86
C LEU A 271 -18.08 -4.92 2.85
N ARG A 272 -18.39 -5.43 4.03
CA ARG A 272 -17.40 -5.72 5.07
C ARG A 272 -16.62 -7.00 4.85
N THR A 273 -17.20 -7.95 4.14
CA THR A 273 -16.50 -9.18 3.77
C THR A 273 -15.55 -8.96 2.59
N GLN A 274 -15.85 -7.98 1.73
CA GLN A 274 -15.04 -7.63 0.57
C GLN A 274 -13.92 -6.64 0.89
N LEU A 275 -14.18 -5.70 1.80
CA LEU A 275 -13.30 -4.58 2.07
C LEU A 275 -12.95 -4.49 3.55
N ALA A 276 -11.67 -4.58 3.87
CA ALA A 276 -11.23 -4.35 5.24
C ALA A 276 -11.55 -2.89 5.63
N ILE A 277 -12.17 -2.69 6.79
CA ILE A 277 -12.48 -1.35 7.33
C ILE A 277 -11.26 -0.42 7.28
N THR A 278 -10.07 -0.96 7.47
CA THR A 278 -8.80 -0.24 7.45
C THR A 278 -8.45 0.35 6.08
N GLU A 279 -8.92 -0.22 4.99
CA GLU A 279 -8.61 0.23 3.64
C GLU A 279 -9.42 1.48 3.26
N PHE A 280 -10.59 1.67 3.88
CA PHE A 280 -11.46 2.83 3.60
C PHE A 280 -11.38 3.93 4.64
N MET A 281 -10.35 3.93 5.45
CA MET A 281 -10.11 5.00 6.41
C MET A 281 -9.09 6.01 5.91
N PRO A 282 -9.30 7.30 6.20
CA PRO A 282 -8.23 8.27 6.05
C PRO A 282 -6.97 7.81 6.78
N GLY A 283 -5.85 7.71 6.05
CA GLY A 283 -4.60 7.18 6.59
C GLY A 283 -4.13 7.91 7.86
N ILE A 284 -4.41 9.20 7.97
CA ILE A 284 -4.09 9.98 9.18
C ILE A 284 -4.80 9.44 10.43
N MET A 285 -6.01 8.89 10.30
CA MET A 285 -6.73 8.29 11.44
C MET A 285 -6.06 6.99 11.89
N LEU A 286 -5.51 6.22 10.95
CA LEU A 286 -4.82 4.95 11.24
C LEU A 286 -3.48 5.15 11.95
N THR A 287 -2.84 6.28 11.74
CA THR A 287 -1.50 6.57 12.29
C THR A 287 -1.53 7.19 13.68
N THR A 288 -2.69 7.71 14.14
CA THR A 288 -2.83 8.34 15.45
C THR A 288 -3.02 7.30 16.56
N ASP A 289 -4.18 7.16 17.12
CA ASP A 289 -4.46 6.22 18.21
C ASP A 289 -5.53 5.21 17.78
N TRP A 290 -5.08 4.00 17.41
CA TRP A 290 -5.96 2.93 16.98
C TRP A 290 -6.94 2.48 18.07
N ALA A 291 -6.55 2.55 19.36
CA ALA A 291 -7.42 2.19 20.46
C ALA A 291 -8.56 3.19 20.63
N ALA A 292 -8.27 4.48 20.52
CA ALA A 292 -9.28 5.55 20.55
C ALA A 292 -10.21 5.47 19.33
N LEU A 293 -9.69 5.08 18.18
CA LEU A 293 -10.49 4.91 16.96
C LEU A 293 -11.50 3.78 17.08
N ARG A 294 -11.17 2.66 17.73
CA ARG A 294 -12.10 1.51 17.90
C ARG A 294 -13.41 1.86 18.60
N VAL A 295 -13.42 2.89 19.43
CA VAL A 295 -14.61 3.38 20.13
C VAL A 295 -15.27 4.58 19.43
N HIS A 296 -14.72 5.05 18.33
CA HIS A 296 -15.28 6.18 17.58
C HIS A 296 -16.59 5.77 16.89
N PRO A 297 -17.65 6.63 16.88
CA PRO A 297 -18.94 6.30 16.27
C PRO A 297 -18.86 5.84 14.81
N LEU A 298 -17.91 6.36 14.02
CA LEU A 298 -17.66 5.92 12.63
C LEU A 298 -17.29 4.44 12.54
N PHE A 299 -16.79 3.83 13.61
CA PHE A 299 -16.40 2.41 13.65
C PHE A 299 -17.37 1.53 14.43
N THR A 300 -18.03 2.09 15.43
CA THR A 300 -19.01 1.38 16.24
C THR A 300 -20.38 1.35 15.56
N ASP A 301 -20.74 2.42 14.83
CA ASP A 301 -21.96 2.45 14.00
C ASP A 301 -21.64 2.00 12.58
N THR A 302 -21.85 0.73 12.36
CA THR A 302 -21.57 0.09 11.09
C THR A 302 -22.46 0.56 9.95
N ALA A 303 -23.70 0.97 10.22
CA ALA A 303 -24.61 1.53 9.20
C ALA A 303 -24.14 2.89 8.73
N LEU A 304 -23.66 3.73 9.64
CA LEU A 304 -23.07 5.04 9.30
C LEU A 304 -21.81 4.87 8.45
N TYR A 305 -20.92 3.96 8.84
CA TYR A 305 -19.68 3.70 8.12
C TYR A 305 -19.95 3.21 6.69
N ASP A 306 -20.80 2.17 6.54
CA ASP A 306 -21.14 1.61 5.23
C ASP A 306 -21.80 2.65 4.32
N SER A 307 -22.67 3.50 4.87
CA SER A 307 -23.31 4.59 4.14
C SER A 307 -22.31 5.66 3.68
N LEU A 308 -21.37 6.05 4.54
CA LEU A 308 -20.33 7.03 4.19
C LEU A 308 -19.37 6.49 3.13
N MET A 309 -19.02 5.21 3.21
CA MET A 309 -18.22 4.56 2.17
C MET A 309 -18.91 4.59 0.82
N LYS A 310 -20.18 4.21 0.76
CA LYS A 310 -20.94 4.25 -0.49
C LYS A 310 -21.06 5.68 -1.04
N LEU A 311 -21.29 6.65 -0.18
CA LEU A 311 -21.30 8.06 -0.58
C LEU A 311 -19.93 8.53 -1.10
N PHE A 312 -18.85 8.05 -0.52
CA PHE A 312 -17.48 8.35 -0.98
C PHE A 312 -17.19 7.74 -2.36
N PHE A 313 -17.70 6.51 -2.63
CA PHE A 313 -17.55 5.86 -3.92
C PHE A 313 -18.46 6.46 -5.01
N PHE A 314 -19.74 6.62 -4.72
CA PHE A 314 -20.75 6.99 -5.72
C PHE A 314 -21.10 8.48 -5.76
N GLY A 315 -20.80 9.22 -4.69
CA GLY A 315 -21.03 10.65 -4.63
C GLY A 315 -20.35 11.45 -5.74
N PRO A 316 -19.07 11.16 -6.09
CA PRO A 316 -18.38 11.79 -7.20
C PRO A 316 -19.12 11.72 -8.54
N GLN A 317 -19.70 10.57 -8.89
CA GLN A 317 -20.41 10.37 -10.16
C GLN A 317 -21.73 11.16 -10.17
N VAL A 318 -22.48 11.14 -9.05
CA VAL A 318 -23.69 11.93 -8.90
C VAL A 318 -23.38 13.43 -9.01
N PHE A 319 -22.32 13.88 -8.34
CA PHE A 319 -21.85 15.26 -8.39
C PHE A 319 -21.47 15.68 -9.82
N LEU A 320 -20.72 14.86 -10.53
CA LEU A 320 -20.36 15.10 -11.94
C LEU A 320 -21.59 15.14 -12.83
N GLY A 321 -22.58 14.25 -12.64
CA GLY A 321 -23.84 14.28 -13.36
C GLY A 321 -24.60 15.61 -13.16
N MET A 322 -24.71 16.07 -11.92
CA MET A 322 -25.31 17.40 -11.62
C MET A 322 -24.50 18.54 -12.25
N PHE A 323 -23.17 18.44 -12.23
CA PHE A 323 -22.32 19.46 -12.81
C PHE A 323 -22.40 19.48 -14.35
N ALA A 324 -22.57 18.33 -15.01
CA ALA A 324 -22.82 18.24 -16.44
C ALA A 324 -24.11 18.96 -16.85
N ILE A 325 -25.19 18.76 -16.08
CA ILE A 325 -26.46 19.49 -16.30
C ILE A 325 -26.23 21.00 -16.16
N ARG A 326 -25.49 21.44 -15.14
CA ARG A 326 -25.11 22.83 -14.97
C ARG A 326 -24.36 23.40 -16.17
N LEU A 327 -23.32 22.70 -16.65
CA LEU A 327 -22.56 23.13 -17.83
C LEU A 327 -23.46 23.22 -19.08
N TRP A 328 -24.35 22.24 -19.26
CA TRP A 328 -25.33 22.30 -20.36
C TRP A 328 -26.23 23.51 -20.30
N LEU A 329 -26.74 23.87 -19.10
CA LEU A 329 -27.57 25.06 -18.90
C LEU A 329 -26.81 26.38 -19.12
N LEU A 330 -25.50 26.39 -18.95
CA LEU A 330 -24.62 27.56 -19.11
C LEU A 330 -23.89 27.63 -20.45
N ARG A 331 -24.17 26.72 -21.38
CA ARG A 331 -23.43 26.59 -22.66
C ARG A 331 -23.44 27.88 -23.51
N ASP A 332 -24.48 28.72 -23.37
CA ASP A 332 -24.57 29.99 -24.10
C ASP A 332 -23.43 30.98 -23.76
N ARG A 333 -22.78 30.79 -22.61
CA ARG A 333 -21.58 31.56 -22.22
C ARG A 333 -20.39 31.34 -23.13
N LEU A 334 -20.34 30.21 -23.84
CA LEU A 334 -19.29 29.90 -24.81
C LEU A 334 -19.31 30.82 -26.04
N GLY A 335 -20.46 31.43 -26.37
CA GLY A 335 -20.60 32.40 -27.46
C GLY A 335 -19.97 33.76 -27.18
N GLY A 336 -19.45 34.02 -25.99
CA GLY A 336 -18.76 35.27 -25.66
C GLY A 336 -17.44 35.45 -26.44
N PRO A 337 -16.96 36.68 -26.62
CA PRO A 337 -15.71 36.97 -27.30
C PRO A 337 -14.49 36.38 -26.55
N PRO A 338 -13.34 36.20 -27.22
CA PRO A 338 -12.09 35.85 -26.55
C PRO A 338 -11.76 36.85 -25.42
N GLY A 339 -11.34 36.33 -24.26
CA GLY A 339 -11.08 37.15 -23.07
C GLY A 339 -12.30 37.51 -22.22
N ASP A 340 -13.55 37.16 -22.64
CA ASP A 340 -14.70 37.33 -21.80
C ASP A 340 -14.64 36.48 -20.52
N ALA A 341 -14.91 37.12 -19.36
CA ALA A 341 -14.79 36.46 -18.05
C ALA A 341 -15.77 35.32 -17.85
N ALA A 342 -17.02 35.43 -18.41
CA ALA A 342 -18.01 34.36 -18.30
C ALA A 342 -17.64 33.15 -19.14
N ARG A 343 -17.07 33.39 -20.32
CA ARG A 343 -16.55 32.34 -21.19
C ARG A 343 -15.32 31.64 -20.56
N LEU A 344 -14.35 32.42 -20.06
CA LEU A 344 -13.16 31.85 -19.38
C LEU A 344 -13.62 31.00 -18.19
N ARG A 345 -14.56 31.50 -17.40
CA ARG A 345 -15.10 30.74 -16.27
C ARG A 345 -15.70 29.40 -16.73
N TYR A 346 -16.50 29.41 -17.79
CA TYR A 346 -17.08 28.18 -18.34
C TYR A 346 -15.98 27.18 -18.76
N LEU A 347 -14.95 27.63 -19.47
CA LEU A 347 -13.86 26.77 -19.93
C LEU A 347 -13.05 26.18 -18.76
N VAL A 348 -12.84 26.94 -17.70
CA VAL A 348 -12.18 26.46 -16.47
C VAL A 348 -13.08 25.47 -15.74
N GLU A 349 -14.39 25.77 -15.58
CA GLU A 349 -15.36 24.84 -15.00
C GLU A 349 -15.40 23.52 -15.81
N PHE A 350 -15.37 23.61 -17.16
CA PHE A 350 -15.33 22.42 -18.03
C PHE A 350 -14.04 21.63 -17.91
N LEU A 351 -12.87 22.28 -17.85
CA LEU A 351 -11.57 21.62 -17.67
C LEU A 351 -11.54 20.81 -16.35
N PHE A 352 -11.98 21.41 -15.24
CA PHE A 352 -12.03 20.67 -13.96
C PHE A 352 -13.11 19.57 -13.96
N PHE A 353 -14.20 19.78 -14.66
CA PHE A 353 -15.21 18.72 -14.87
C PHE A 353 -14.64 17.54 -15.66
N ALA A 354 -13.94 17.83 -16.75
CA ALA A 354 -13.30 16.81 -17.59
C ALA A 354 -12.19 16.05 -16.82
N LEU A 355 -11.35 16.79 -16.06
CA LEU A 355 -10.32 16.18 -15.18
C LEU A 355 -10.97 15.32 -14.10
N GLY A 356 -11.99 15.82 -13.41
CA GLY A 356 -12.71 15.06 -12.40
C GLY A 356 -13.36 13.80 -12.97
N GLY A 357 -13.99 13.91 -14.14
CA GLY A 357 -14.58 12.77 -14.85
C GLY A 357 -13.56 11.73 -15.28
N ALA A 358 -12.41 12.19 -15.81
CA ALA A 358 -11.31 11.31 -16.23
C ALA A 358 -10.67 10.59 -15.03
N PHE A 359 -10.43 11.27 -13.91
CA PHE A 359 -9.87 10.65 -12.70
C PHE A 359 -10.86 9.71 -12.00
N VAL A 360 -12.16 10.04 -11.96
CA VAL A 360 -13.18 9.11 -11.49
C VAL A 360 -13.25 7.89 -12.40
N GLY A 361 -13.18 8.08 -13.73
CA GLY A 361 -13.10 6.99 -14.69
C GLY A 361 -11.86 6.11 -14.51
N LEU A 362 -10.69 6.73 -14.27
CA LEU A 362 -9.45 6.01 -13.96
C LEU A 362 -9.60 5.18 -12.66
N ALA A 363 -10.20 5.77 -11.61
CA ALA A 363 -10.48 5.07 -10.37
C ALA A 363 -11.34 3.82 -10.60
N TRP A 364 -12.31 3.88 -11.48
CA TRP A 364 -13.15 2.74 -11.86
C TRP A 364 -12.41 1.69 -12.68
N LEU A 365 -11.54 2.11 -13.59
CA LEU A 365 -10.74 1.20 -14.42
C LEU A 365 -9.69 0.46 -13.61
N ASN A 366 -9.00 1.17 -12.74
CA ASN A 366 -7.94 0.59 -11.90
C ASN A 366 -8.49 -0.15 -10.69
N LYS A 367 -9.80 -0.12 -10.46
CA LYS A 367 -10.45 -0.65 -9.25
C LYS A 367 -9.66 -0.29 -7.97
N PRO A 368 -9.18 0.96 -7.77
CA PRO A 368 -8.54 1.33 -6.52
C PRO A 368 -9.59 1.30 -5.44
N GLN A 369 -9.35 0.54 -4.42
CA GLN A 369 -10.39 0.17 -3.47
C GLN A 369 -10.13 0.72 -2.10
N ASP A 370 -9.04 1.45 -1.93
CA ASP A 370 -8.73 2.12 -0.69
C ASP A 370 -9.04 3.62 -0.76
N TYR A 371 -9.29 4.18 0.40
CA TYR A 371 -9.54 5.61 0.57
C TYR A 371 -8.41 6.47 0.01
N ILE A 372 -7.16 6.03 0.20
CA ILE A 372 -5.96 6.82 -0.09
C ILE A 372 -5.87 7.10 -1.59
N HIS A 373 -6.01 6.07 -2.43
CA HIS A 373 -5.94 6.21 -3.89
C HIS A 373 -7.13 6.99 -4.47
N LEU A 374 -8.32 6.85 -3.88
CA LEU A 374 -9.49 7.61 -4.33
C LEU A 374 -9.41 9.08 -3.92
N ALA A 375 -9.05 9.36 -2.67
CA ALA A 375 -9.02 10.71 -2.14
C ALA A 375 -8.07 11.62 -2.94
N VAL A 376 -6.90 11.10 -3.34
CA VAL A 376 -5.91 11.86 -4.10
C VAL A 376 -6.41 12.25 -5.50
N LEU A 377 -7.33 11.49 -6.09
CA LEU A 377 -7.91 11.76 -7.41
C LEU A 377 -9.07 12.77 -7.37
N TYR A 378 -9.70 13.00 -6.22
CA TYR A 378 -10.93 13.81 -6.11
C TYR A 378 -10.69 15.32 -5.99
N TRP A 379 -9.47 15.82 -6.03
CA TRP A 379 -9.18 17.24 -5.93
C TRP A 379 -9.87 18.12 -7.00
N PRO A 380 -10.12 17.69 -8.26
CA PRO A 380 -10.85 18.54 -9.21
C PRO A 380 -12.30 18.76 -8.78
N LEU A 381 -12.92 17.76 -8.12
CA LEU A 381 -14.28 17.87 -7.60
C LEU A 381 -14.37 18.90 -6.47
N LEU A 382 -13.33 19.01 -5.65
CA LEU A 382 -13.24 20.05 -4.62
C LEU A 382 -13.23 21.45 -5.25
N VAL A 383 -12.46 21.66 -6.32
CA VAL A 383 -12.50 22.93 -7.09
C VAL A 383 -13.89 23.22 -7.62
N LEU A 384 -14.53 22.23 -8.27
CA LEU A 384 -15.88 22.38 -8.81
C LEU A 384 -16.89 22.69 -7.70
N GLY A 385 -16.79 22.07 -6.54
CA GLY A 385 -17.63 22.35 -5.37
C GLY A 385 -17.50 23.80 -4.92
N ILE A 386 -16.29 24.33 -4.83
CA ILE A 386 -16.02 25.73 -4.47
C ILE A 386 -16.62 26.69 -5.52
N LEU A 387 -16.46 26.40 -6.81
CA LEU A 387 -17.01 27.22 -7.90
C LEU A 387 -18.54 27.17 -7.90
N LEU A 388 -19.14 26.04 -7.56
CA LEU A 388 -20.60 25.90 -7.44
C LEU A 388 -21.16 26.73 -6.29
N VAL A 389 -20.54 26.64 -5.10
CA VAL A 389 -20.94 27.46 -3.92
C VAL A 389 -20.78 28.94 -4.23
N ASN A 390 -19.67 29.36 -4.85
CA ASN A 390 -19.46 30.73 -5.29
C ASN A 390 -20.60 31.23 -6.23
N ALA A 391 -21.03 30.39 -7.17
CA ALA A 391 -22.11 30.73 -8.07
C ALA A 391 -23.47 30.88 -7.37
N GLY A 392 -23.74 30.00 -6.40
CA GLY A 392 -24.96 30.02 -5.58
C GLY A 392 -25.09 31.29 -4.72
N VAL A 393 -23.97 31.72 -4.13
CA VAL A 393 -23.91 32.93 -3.29
C VAL A 393 -24.09 34.20 -4.11
N ALA A 394 -23.58 34.25 -5.34
CA ALA A 394 -23.71 35.45 -6.21
C ALA A 394 -25.14 35.72 -6.68
N GLY A 395 -26.06 34.76 -6.63
CA GLY A 395 -27.37 34.85 -7.24
C GLY A 395 -28.50 35.52 -6.39
N ARG A 396 -28.49 35.39 -5.05
CA ARG A 396 -29.49 35.99 -4.14
C ARG A 396 -28.97 35.99 -2.70
N ARG A 397 -28.97 37.15 -2.02
CA ARG A 397 -28.41 37.31 -0.65
C ARG A 397 -28.96 36.30 0.38
N SER A 398 -30.26 36.01 0.40
CA SER A 398 -30.85 35.10 1.38
C SER A 398 -30.53 33.63 1.14
N ARG A 399 -30.50 33.16 -0.14
CA ARG A 399 -30.09 31.81 -0.50
C ARG A 399 -28.58 31.61 -0.35
N GLY A 400 -27.81 32.69 -0.56
CA GLY A 400 -26.38 32.71 -0.35
C GLY A 400 -25.99 32.45 1.11
N LEU A 401 -26.68 33.09 2.07
CA LEU A 401 -26.42 32.89 3.49
C LEU A 401 -26.71 31.44 3.94
N VAL A 402 -27.78 30.83 3.44
CA VAL A 402 -28.11 29.44 3.74
C VAL A 402 -27.03 28.47 3.15
N ALA A 403 -26.62 28.69 1.90
CA ALA A 403 -25.60 27.90 1.26
C ALA A 403 -24.24 28.02 1.97
N VAL A 404 -23.87 29.22 2.42
CA VAL A 404 -22.67 29.46 3.22
C VAL A 404 -22.77 28.77 4.58
N ALA A 405 -23.90 28.83 5.27
CA ALA A 405 -24.11 28.18 6.55
C ALA A 405 -24.03 26.65 6.42
N ILE A 406 -24.64 26.08 5.38
CA ILE A 406 -24.57 24.62 5.10
C ILE A 406 -23.15 24.18 4.80
N ALA A 407 -22.34 25.00 4.13
CA ALA A 407 -20.94 24.66 3.84
C ALA A 407 -20.00 24.95 5.02
N LEU A 408 -20.27 26.00 5.80
CA LEU A 408 -19.41 26.47 6.88
C LEU A 408 -19.40 25.50 8.09
N VAL A 409 -20.57 24.96 8.45
CA VAL A 409 -20.66 24.06 9.63
C VAL A 409 -19.82 22.79 9.43
N PRO A 410 -19.96 22.01 8.34
CA PRO A 410 -19.09 20.87 8.08
C PRO A 410 -17.60 21.25 8.00
N LEU A 411 -17.31 22.41 7.40
CA LEU A 411 -15.93 22.90 7.27
C LEU A 411 -15.31 23.19 8.65
N LEU A 412 -16.03 23.84 9.55
CA LEU A 412 -15.55 24.12 10.92
C LEU A 412 -15.35 22.83 11.73
N VAL A 413 -16.29 21.88 11.60
CA VAL A 413 -16.15 20.54 12.21
C VAL A 413 -14.91 19.84 11.66
N LEU A 414 -14.70 19.88 10.34
CA LEU A 414 -13.56 19.27 9.69
C LEU A 414 -12.23 19.92 10.12
N ILE A 415 -12.19 21.25 10.25
CA ILE A 415 -11.01 21.99 10.77
C ILE A 415 -10.69 21.56 12.20
N GLY A 416 -11.68 21.54 13.09
CA GLY A 416 -11.48 21.14 14.48
C GLY A 416 -11.02 19.68 14.62
N TYR A 417 -11.59 18.80 13.81
CA TYR A 417 -11.20 17.39 13.79
C TYR A 417 -9.79 17.18 13.21
N SER A 418 -9.45 17.90 12.13
CA SER A 418 -8.11 17.89 11.55
C SER A 418 -7.04 18.34 12.54
N GLY A 419 -7.32 19.36 13.35
CA GLY A 419 -6.42 19.81 14.41
C GLY A 419 -6.13 18.69 15.43
N ARG A 420 -7.19 17.99 15.89
CA ARG A 420 -7.04 16.84 16.80
C ARG A 420 -6.24 15.70 16.20
N LEU A 421 -6.46 15.40 14.90
CA LEU A 421 -5.68 14.36 14.21
C LEU A 421 -4.20 14.71 14.10
N LEU A 422 -3.88 15.97 13.79
CA LEU A 422 -2.49 16.44 13.75
C LEU A 422 -1.82 16.42 15.13
N ASP A 423 -2.54 16.82 16.19
CA ASP A 423 -2.05 16.71 17.57
C ASP A 423 -1.82 15.25 17.95
N GLY A 424 -2.73 14.35 17.58
CA GLY A 424 -2.57 12.91 17.77
C GLY A 424 -1.37 12.35 17.00
N LEU A 425 -1.18 12.76 15.75
CA LEU A 425 -0.03 12.37 14.95
C LEU A 425 1.28 12.81 15.62
N ARG A 426 1.36 14.07 16.07
CA ARG A 426 2.54 14.61 16.76
C ARG A 426 2.81 13.88 18.07
N SER A 427 1.79 13.61 18.87
CA SER A 427 1.93 12.92 20.15
C SER A 427 2.39 11.48 19.98
N ALA A 428 1.88 10.77 18.96
CA ALA A 428 2.26 9.40 18.69
C ALA A 428 3.68 9.27 18.10
N HIS A 429 4.11 10.23 17.27
CA HIS A 429 5.40 10.21 16.57
C HIS A 429 6.38 11.17 17.26
N SER A 430 6.79 10.83 18.47
CA SER A 430 7.56 11.69 19.38
C SER A 430 9.06 11.44 19.37
N THR A 431 9.53 10.37 18.76
CA THR A 431 10.94 9.96 18.76
C THR A 431 11.55 10.12 17.36
N ARG A 432 12.68 10.79 17.29
CA ARG A 432 13.42 10.97 16.03
C ARG A 432 14.25 9.72 15.74
N ILE A 433 14.27 9.28 14.50
CA ILE A 433 15.18 8.24 14.03
C ILE A 433 16.56 8.86 13.89
N ASP A 434 17.51 8.41 14.71
CA ASP A 434 18.90 8.91 14.73
C ASP A 434 19.75 8.22 13.65
N HIS A 435 19.49 8.57 12.40
CA HIS A 435 20.23 8.06 11.25
C HIS A 435 20.41 9.16 10.19
N PRO A 436 21.62 9.31 9.57
CA PRO A 436 21.89 10.39 8.61
C PRO A 436 20.92 10.45 7.43
N ARG A 437 20.42 9.29 6.98
CA ARG A 437 19.49 9.18 5.86
C ARG A 437 18.02 9.24 6.26
N ALA A 438 17.68 9.37 7.56
CA ALA A 438 16.31 9.43 8.06
C ALA A 438 15.91 10.86 8.45
N GLY A 439 16.18 11.26 9.69
CA GLY A 439 15.92 12.60 10.21
C GLY A 439 14.44 12.91 10.49
N VAL A 440 13.55 11.92 10.47
CA VAL A 440 12.10 12.04 10.70
C VAL A 440 11.71 11.47 12.06
N TYR A 441 10.51 11.85 12.53
CA TYR A 441 9.95 11.37 13.78
C TYR A 441 8.98 10.22 13.55
N ALA A 442 9.07 9.18 14.40
CA ALA A 442 8.21 8.00 14.37
C ALA A 442 7.76 7.63 15.80
N LYS A 443 6.96 6.57 15.91
CA LYS A 443 6.58 6.02 17.20
C LYS A 443 7.81 5.42 17.88
N PRO A 444 7.96 5.54 19.21
CA PRO A 444 9.17 5.06 19.92
C PRO A 444 9.52 3.60 19.61
N GLY A 445 8.52 2.72 19.53
CA GLY A 445 8.76 1.32 19.17
C GLY A 445 9.19 1.11 17.71
N GLU A 446 8.69 1.92 16.77
CA GLU A 446 9.12 1.89 15.35
C GLU A 446 10.58 2.32 15.24
N VAL A 447 10.98 3.36 15.99
CA VAL A 447 12.36 3.83 16.03
C VAL A 447 13.27 2.73 16.58
N ALA A 448 12.94 2.16 17.74
CA ALA A 448 13.74 1.08 18.34
C ALA A 448 13.86 -0.14 17.42
N MET A 449 12.79 -0.48 16.69
CA MET A 449 12.79 -1.58 15.73
C MET A 449 13.71 -1.28 14.54
N ILE A 450 13.55 -0.13 13.87
CA ILE A 450 14.34 0.19 12.68
C ILE A 450 15.83 0.40 13.01
N GLU A 451 16.14 1.07 14.11
CA GLU A 451 17.52 1.23 14.57
C GLU A 451 18.15 -0.10 14.96
N GLY A 452 17.37 -1.01 15.57
CA GLY A 452 17.81 -2.37 15.84
C GLY A 452 18.10 -3.18 14.58
N VAL A 453 17.27 -3.03 13.54
CA VAL A 453 17.51 -3.66 12.22
C VAL A 453 18.78 -3.08 11.58
N LEU A 454 18.93 -1.75 11.57
CA LEU A 454 20.10 -1.10 10.97
C LEU A 454 21.40 -1.50 11.67
N ALA A 455 21.43 -1.44 12.99
CA ALA A 455 22.59 -1.87 13.79
C ALA A 455 22.94 -3.35 13.53
N TYR A 456 21.92 -4.21 13.34
CA TYR A 456 22.15 -5.62 13.01
C TYR A 456 22.74 -5.79 11.60
N VAL A 457 22.20 -5.09 10.60
CA VAL A 457 22.71 -5.12 9.23
C VAL A 457 24.17 -4.63 9.19
N GLU A 458 24.45 -3.53 9.86
CA GLU A 458 25.79 -2.93 9.92
C GLU A 458 26.82 -3.88 10.59
N ALA A 459 26.41 -4.59 11.65
CA ALA A 459 27.27 -5.54 12.34
C ALA A 459 27.49 -6.87 11.60
N ASN A 460 26.63 -7.21 10.62
CA ASN A 460 26.61 -8.51 9.94
C ASN A 460 26.74 -8.45 8.43
N SER A 461 27.06 -7.29 7.86
CA SER A 461 27.33 -7.11 6.42
C SER A 461 28.30 -5.98 6.16
N GLU A 462 29.16 -6.14 5.16
CA GLU A 462 30.09 -5.11 4.70
C GLU A 462 29.42 -4.16 3.70
N PRO A 463 29.94 -2.92 3.52
CA PRO A 463 29.54 -2.06 2.43
C PRO A 463 29.75 -2.74 1.07
N GLY A 464 28.66 -2.92 0.31
CA GLY A 464 28.68 -3.63 -0.96
C GLY A 464 28.01 -5.00 -0.93
N ASP A 465 27.84 -5.60 0.23
CA ASP A 465 27.09 -6.86 0.38
C ASP A 465 25.63 -6.68 -0.04
N ARG A 466 25.04 -7.78 -0.49
CA ARG A 466 23.63 -7.83 -0.82
C ARG A 466 22.82 -8.28 0.39
N VAL A 467 21.76 -7.53 0.69
CA VAL A 467 20.81 -7.85 1.77
C VAL A 467 19.41 -7.96 1.16
N ALA A 468 18.81 -9.13 1.25
CA ALA A 468 17.48 -9.35 0.71
C ALA A 468 16.41 -8.86 1.70
N GLY A 469 15.49 -8.02 1.25
CA GLY A 469 14.29 -7.59 2.02
C GLY A 469 13.06 -8.36 1.54
N ILE A 470 12.60 -9.37 2.25
CA ILE A 470 11.53 -10.28 1.81
C ILE A 470 10.36 -10.27 2.79
N PRO A 471 9.12 -10.25 2.32
CA PRO A 471 8.68 -10.07 0.93
C PRO A 471 8.94 -8.66 0.43
N TYR A 472 9.07 -7.68 1.33
CA TYR A 472 9.21 -6.28 1.00
C TYR A 472 9.67 -5.46 2.21
N PHE A 473 10.93 -5.02 2.22
CA PHE A 473 11.47 -4.20 3.30
C PHE A 473 12.48 -3.15 2.79
N PRO A 474 12.09 -2.36 1.78
CA PRO A 474 13.01 -1.48 1.04
C PRO A 474 13.57 -0.34 1.88
N ILE A 475 12.87 0.08 2.94
CA ILE A 475 13.38 1.16 3.79
C ILE A 475 14.68 0.76 4.52
N ALA A 476 14.79 -0.50 4.92
CA ALA A 476 16.01 -1.01 5.54
C ALA A 476 17.17 -1.01 4.54
N ASN A 477 16.93 -1.42 3.28
CA ASN A 477 17.92 -1.36 2.21
C ASN A 477 18.36 0.08 1.92
N PHE A 478 17.40 1.03 1.87
CA PHE A 478 17.70 2.44 1.64
C PHE A 478 18.54 3.04 2.78
N LEU A 479 18.13 2.82 4.04
CA LEU A 479 18.82 3.39 5.20
C LEU A 479 20.19 2.74 5.42
N SER A 480 20.30 1.41 5.34
CA SER A 480 21.56 0.68 5.52
C SER A 480 22.54 0.81 4.34
N GLU A 481 22.09 1.39 3.23
CA GLU A 481 22.85 1.47 1.99
C GLU A 481 23.23 0.10 1.40
N ARG A 482 22.47 -0.94 1.70
CA ARG A 482 22.62 -2.27 1.12
C ARG A 482 21.62 -2.48 -0.01
N GLN A 483 22.08 -3.02 -1.13
CA GLN A 483 21.19 -3.33 -2.26
C GLN A 483 20.63 -4.74 -2.12
N GLY A 484 19.44 -4.97 -2.67
CA GLY A 484 18.89 -6.32 -2.82
C GLY A 484 19.70 -7.16 -3.84
N PRO A 485 19.61 -8.48 -3.77
CA PRO A 485 20.32 -9.39 -4.69
C PRO A 485 19.74 -9.39 -6.11
N HIS A 486 18.48 -9.03 -6.27
CA HIS A 486 17.76 -9.13 -7.54
C HIS A 486 17.02 -7.82 -7.87
N ARG A 487 16.80 -7.57 -9.18
CA ARG A 487 16.09 -6.38 -9.65
C ARG A 487 14.63 -6.28 -9.19
N SER A 488 13.98 -7.39 -8.87
CA SER A 488 12.63 -7.42 -8.29
C SER A 488 12.72 -7.37 -6.78
N ALA A 489 12.67 -6.16 -6.22
CA ALA A 489 12.60 -5.95 -4.77
C ALA A 489 11.18 -6.14 -4.20
N TYR A 490 10.17 -6.29 -5.07
CA TYR A 490 8.76 -6.32 -4.72
C TYR A 490 8.21 -7.73 -4.90
N ILE A 491 8.11 -8.51 -3.83
CA ILE A 491 7.68 -9.91 -3.86
C ILE A 491 6.27 -10.06 -3.26
N VAL A 492 5.46 -9.00 -3.32
CA VAL A 492 4.17 -8.94 -2.63
C VAL A 492 3.02 -9.43 -3.50
N TRP A 493 3.17 -9.37 -4.83
CA TRP A 493 2.14 -9.80 -5.78
C TRP A 493 2.67 -10.82 -6.77
N PRO A 494 1.84 -11.77 -7.21
CA PRO A 494 2.13 -12.52 -8.41
C PRO A 494 2.14 -11.53 -9.57
N PHE A 495 3.33 -11.23 -10.09
CA PHE A 495 3.44 -10.60 -11.39
C PHE A 495 3.54 -11.73 -12.42
N PRO A 496 2.44 -12.12 -13.09
CA PRO A 496 2.46 -13.21 -14.07
C PRO A 496 3.42 -12.92 -15.22
N GLU A 497 3.81 -11.66 -15.36
CA GLU A 497 4.69 -11.17 -16.42
C GLU A 497 6.18 -11.47 -16.18
N ILE A 498 6.55 -11.97 -15.00
CA ILE A 498 7.92 -12.40 -14.70
C ILE A 498 7.87 -13.91 -14.41
N PRO A 499 7.86 -14.76 -15.45
CA PRO A 499 7.92 -16.20 -15.27
C PRO A 499 9.16 -16.59 -14.45
N HIS A 500 9.01 -17.56 -13.56
CA HIS A 500 10.13 -18.05 -12.72
C HIS A 500 10.80 -16.97 -11.87
N ARG A 501 10.08 -15.93 -11.48
CA ARG A 501 10.62 -14.82 -10.68
C ARG A 501 11.21 -15.29 -9.36
N ASP A 502 10.55 -16.20 -8.70
CA ASP A 502 10.98 -16.77 -7.41
C ASP A 502 12.27 -17.61 -7.56
N GLU A 503 12.39 -18.41 -8.62
CA GLU A 503 13.64 -19.10 -8.96
C GLU A 503 14.76 -18.10 -9.26
N ALA A 504 14.47 -17.05 -10.05
CA ALA A 504 15.45 -16.04 -10.41
C ALA A 504 15.98 -15.27 -9.19
N ILE A 505 15.11 -14.99 -8.19
CA ILE A 505 15.52 -14.34 -6.96
C ILE A 505 16.39 -15.28 -6.12
N ALA A 506 16.01 -16.55 -5.96
CA ALA A 506 16.80 -17.54 -5.26
C ALA A 506 18.17 -17.72 -5.92
N GLN A 507 18.23 -17.82 -7.25
CA GLN A 507 19.47 -17.91 -8.00
C GLN A 507 20.35 -16.66 -7.83
N ALA A 508 19.75 -15.46 -7.88
CA ALA A 508 20.48 -14.21 -7.66
C ALA A 508 21.06 -14.11 -6.23
N MET A 509 20.39 -14.68 -5.24
CA MET A 509 20.92 -14.77 -3.87
C MET A 509 22.14 -15.70 -3.78
N GLU A 510 22.16 -16.79 -4.54
CA GLU A 510 23.34 -17.66 -4.67
C GLU A 510 24.49 -16.96 -5.41
N ASP A 511 24.20 -16.40 -6.58
CA ASP A 511 25.19 -15.76 -7.45
C ASP A 511 25.88 -14.56 -6.77
N THR A 512 25.16 -13.86 -5.91
CA THR A 512 25.68 -12.69 -5.17
C THR A 512 26.24 -13.05 -3.78
N GLY A 513 26.18 -14.31 -3.36
CA GLY A 513 26.60 -14.73 -2.02
C GLY A 513 25.80 -14.03 -0.91
N THR A 514 24.48 -13.87 -1.10
CA THR A 514 23.64 -13.21 -0.11
C THR A 514 23.48 -14.07 1.13
N ASP A 515 24.06 -13.64 2.25
CA ASP A 515 24.05 -14.37 3.52
C ASP A 515 23.06 -13.81 4.54
N LEU A 516 22.51 -12.62 4.29
CA LEU A 516 21.59 -11.92 5.16
C LEU A 516 20.26 -11.62 4.46
N VAL A 517 19.17 -12.04 5.11
CA VAL A 517 17.79 -11.74 4.69
C VAL A 517 17.07 -11.03 5.82
N LEU A 518 16.46 -9.92 5.51
CA LEU A 518 15.48 -9.24 6.38
C LEU A 518 14.09 -9.71 5.97
N TYR A 519 13.52 -10.60 6.75
CA TYR A 519 12.20 -11.16 6.48
C TYR A 519 11.12 -10.51 7.31
N ASN A 520 10.08 -10.02 6.67
CA ASN A 520 8.92 -9.47 7.36
C ASN A 520 7.80 -10.51 7.43
N PHE A 521 7.48 -11.00 8.63
CA PHE A 521 6.43 -11.99 8.85
C PHE A 521 5.01 -11.46 8.69
N THR A 522 4.83 -10.17 8.85
CA THR A 522 3.52 -9.57 8.72
C THR A 522 3.22 -9.20 7.29
N GLN A 523 2.05 -9.57 6.85
CA GLN A 523 1.55 -9.24 5.53
C GLN A 523 0.24 -8.47 5.68
N PHE A 524 0.01 -7.57 4.74
CA PHE A 524 -1.29 -6.90 4.63
C PHE A 524 -2.37 -7.92 4.29
N SER A 525 -3.60 -7.63 4.70
CA SER A 525 -4.75 -8.50 4.45
C SER A 525 -5.07 -8.70 2.97
N SER A 526 -4.57 -7.81 2.14
CA SER A 526 -4.77 -7.80 0.69
C SER A 526 -3.71 -8.56 -0.10
N PHE A 527 -2.66 -9.10 0.56
CA PHE A 527 -1.57 -9.77 -0.12
C PHE A 527 -1.50 -11.25 0.26
N ASP A 528 -1.33 -12.10 -0.73
CA ASP A 528 -1.06 -13.50 -0.52
C ASP A 528 0.29 -13.70 0.16
N PRO A 529 0.43 -14.73 1.00
CA PRO A 529 1.70 -15.06 1.62
C PRO A 529 2.78 -15.42 0.59
N VAL A 530 4.05 -15.19 0.94
CA VAL A 530 5.19 -15.51 0.06
C VAL A 530 5.19 -16.98 -0.40
N TRP A 531 4.80 -17.90 0.48
CA TRP A 531 4.72 -19.31 0.14
C TRP A 531 3.59 -19.68 -0.85
N GLU A 532 2.62 -18.81 -1.07
CA GLU A 532 1.56 -19.01 -2.07
C GLU A 532 1.97 -18.47 -3.44
N HIS A 533 2.58 -17.30 -3.48
CA HIS A 533 2.94 -16.65 -4.74
C HIS A 533 4.43 -16.72 -5.13
N ALA A 534 5.30 -17.15 -4.22
CA ALA A 534 6.71 -17.41 -4.48
C ALA A 534 7.19 -18.67 -3.73
N PRO A 535 6.57 -19.85 -3.99
CA PRO A 535 6.81 -21.06 -3.21
C PRO A 535 8.24 -21.58 -3.31
N LEU A 536 8.89 -21.44 -4.46
CA LEU A 536 10.27 -21.91 -4.67
C LEU A 536 11.26 -21.02 -3.90
N LEU A 537 11.09 -19.71 -3.91
CA LEU A 537 11.88 -18.80 -3.09
C LEU A 537 11.70 -19.11 -1.61
N PHE A 538 10.47 -19.37 -1.17
CA PHE A 538 10.20 -19.67 0.23
C PHE A 538 10.83 -21.00 0.65
N ALA A 539 10.76 -22.03 -0.20
CA ALA A 539 11.44 -23.31 0.02
C ALA A 539 12.95 -23.13 0.14
N TYR A 540 13.53 -22.34 -0.78
CA TYR A 540 14.95 -21.99 -0.75
C TYR A 540 15.37 -21.32 0.57
N LEU A 541 14.56 -20.37 1.05
CA LEU A 541 14.81 -19.69 2.34
C LEU A 541 14.76 -20.67 3.51
N VAL A 542 13.75 -21.54 3.55
CA VAL A 542 13.61 -22.56 4.61
C VAL A 542 14.77 -23.53 4.64
N GLU A 543 15.29 -23.92 3.49
CA GLU A 543 16.38 -24.86 3.37
C GLU A 543 17.74 -24.23 3.75
N ASN A 544 18.00 -23.01 3.30
CA ASN A 544 19.32 -22.40 3.35
C ASN A 544 19.51 -21.38 4.47
N PHE A 545 18.44 -20.91 5.11
CA PHE A 545 18.50 -19.87 6.13
C PHE A 545 17.86 -20.29 7.44
N GLU A 546 18.27 -19.64 8.51
CA GLU A 546 17.67 -19.76 9.84
C GLU A 546 17.44 -18.39 10.45
N ILE A 547 16.47 -18.30 11.38
CA ILE A 547 16.20 -17.05 12.11
C ILE A 547 17.31 -16.85 13.13
N ASP A 548 18.08 -15.78 12.98
CA ASP A 548 19.11 -15.38 13.93
C ASP A 548 18.55 -14.37 14.96
N ARG A 549 17.75 -13.41 14.50
CA ARG A 549 17.16 -12.39 15.38
C ARG A 549 15.76 -11.98 14.94
N ILE A 550 14.85 -11.80 15.91
CA ILE A 550 13.53 -11.20 15.69
C ILE A 550 13.52 -9.82 16.33
N PHE A 551 13.10 -8.82 15.56
CA PHE A 551 12.94 -7.45 16.04
C PHE A 551 11.51 -7.28 16.53
N SER A 552 11.34 -7.19 17.86
CA SER A 552 10.03 -7.09 18.48
C SER A 552 9.47 -5.68 18.33
N TYR A 553 8.53 -5.52 17.43
CA TYR A 553 7.66 -4.36 17.43
C TYR A 553 6.26 -4.76 17.00
N ASP A 554 5.29 -4.47 17.83
CA ASP A 554 3.88 -4.73 17.57
C ASP A 554 3.24 -3.53 16.91
N THR A 555 3.65 -3.20 15.69
CA THR A 555 2.82 -2.37 14.85
C THR A 555 2.10 -3.17 13.80
N TRP A 556 1.07 -2.53 13.38
CA TRP A 556 0.26 -2.87 12.25
C TRP A 556 1.12 -3.24 11.03
N GLY A 557 1.21 -4.52 10.76
CA GLY A 557 1.80 -5.03 9.54
C GLY A 557 3.30 -5.33 9.55
N TYR A 558 4.09 -5.07 10.62
CA TYR A 558 5.53 -5.31 10.56
C TYR A 558 6.08 -6.06 11.77
N LYS A 559 6.65 -7.22 11.50
CA LYS A 559 7.49 -7.95 12.44
C LYS A 559 8.70 -8.50 11.71
N PRO A 560 9.75 -7.69 11.54
CA PRO A 560 10.93 -8.14 10.82
C PRO A 560 11.78 -9.10 11.67
N ALA A 561 12.43 -10.03 10.96
CA ALA A 561 13.47 -10.87 11.50
C ALA A 561 14.68 -10.83 10.57
N ALA A 562 15.85 -11.01 11.14
CA ALA A 562 17.06 -11.29 10.39
C ALA A 562 17.24 -12.80 10.28
N LEU A 563 17.52 -13.26 9.07
CA LEU A 563 17.84 -14.62 8.76
C LEU A 563 19.27 -14.68 8.27
N ARG A 564 20.02 -15.62 8.75
CA ARG A 564 21.39 -15.90 8.30
C ARG A 564 21.45 -17.21 7.54
N ARG A 565 22.36 -17.26 6.58
CA ARG A 565 22.65 -18.49 5.85
C ARG A 565 23.17 -19.55 6.81
N ARG A 566 22.62 -20.76 6.74
CA ARG A 566 23.04 -21.89 7.56
C ARG A 566 24.44 -22.31 7.18
N SER A 567 25.24 -22.74 8.18
CA SER A 567 26.51 -23.36 7.89
C SER A 567 26.29 -24.76 7.27
N PRO A 568 27.14 -25.21 6.35
CA PRO A 568 26.98 -26.49 5.65
C PRO A 568 26.91 -27.73 6.56
N LYS A 569 27.17 -27.59 7.86
CA LYS A 569 27.27 -28.70 8.82
C LYS A 569 25.98 -29.01 9.59
N GLU A 570 24.92 -28.20 9.47
CA GLU A 570 23.70 -28.42 10.23
C GLU A 570 22.64 -29.17 9.43
N GLN A 571 22.92 -30.42 9.06
CA GLN A 571 21.87 -31.35 8.64
C GLN A 571 21.02 -31.71 9.84
N ARG A 572 19.71 -31.55 9.73
CA ARG A 572 18.75 -31.92 10.79
C ARG A 572 18.72 -33.45 10.92
N PRO A 573 19.08 -34.02 12.08
CA PRO A 573 19.09 -35.48 12.24
C PRO A 573 17.67 -36.05 12.37
N GLY A 574 17.41 -37.21 11.82
CA GLY A 574 16.20 -37.99 12.02
C GLY A 574 15.45 -38.33 10.73
N ARG A 575 14.61 -39.38 10.81
CA ARG A 575 13.72 -39.79 9.71
C ARG A 575 12.44 -38.96 9.78
N ALA A 576 12.05 -38.34 8.65
CA ALA A 576 10.71 -37.68 8.56
C ALA A 576 9.60 -38.72 8.80
N VAL A 577 8.70 -38.41 9.70
CA VAL A 577 7.60 -39.32 10.02
C VAL A 577 6.51 -39.19 8.98
N MET A 578 6.41 -37.98 8.32
CA MET A 578 5.28 -37.73 7.45
C MET A 578 5.35 -36.58 6.48
N THR A 579 4.62 -36.79 5.39
CA THR A 579 3.97 -35.82 4.55
C THR A 579 2.43 -36.00 4.64
N ALA A 580 1.65 -34.96 4.51
CA ALA A 580 0.18 -35.02 4.60
C ALA A 580 -0.49 -35.94 3.54
N GLY A 581 0.29 -36.35 2.52
CA GLY A 581 -0.12 -37.31 1.51
C GLY A 581 0.27 -38.76 1.80
N ALA A 582 0.85 -39.07 2.98
CA ALA A 582 1.29 -40.42 3.29
C ALA A 582 0.14 -41.43 3.27
N ALA A 583 0.41 -42.61 2.71
CA ALA A 583 -0.57 -43.70 2.70
C ALA A 583 -0.94 -44.08 4.15
N GLY A 584 -2.23 -44.16 4.43
CA GLY A 584 -2.76 -44.52 5.75
C GLY A 584 -3.05 -43.34 6.69
N ALA A 585 -2.66 -42.10 6.35
CA ALA A 585 -3.05 -40.92 7.15
C ALA A 585 -4.55 -40.67 7.06
N ALA A 586 -5.22 -40.52 8.21
CA ALA A 586 -6.63 -40.16 8.30
C ALA A 586 -6.80 -38.79 8.95
N LEU A 587 -7.55 -37.90 8.32
CA LEU A 587 -7.97 -36.62 8.88
C LEU A 587 -9.42 -36.73 9.36
N ARG A 588 -9.67 -36.36 10.60
CA ARG A 588 -11.03 -36.40 11.19
C ARG A 588 -11.29 -35.15 12.03
N ILE A 589 -12.60 -34.88 12.24
CA ILE A 589 -13.07 -33.95 13.24
C ILE A 589 -13.60 -34.80 14.40
N ASP A 590 -13.00 -34.73 15.58
CA ASP A 590 -13.49 -35.34 16.80
C ASP A 590 -14.61 -34.48 17.38
N GLU A 591 -15.80 -35.11 17.56
CA GLU A 591 -17.02 -34.48 18.08
C GLU A 591 -17.31 -34.93 19.52
N GLY A 592 -16.34 -34.85 20.43
CA GLY A 592 -16.51 -35.27 21.81
C GLY A 592 -16.48 -36.80 21.99
N ALA A 593 -17.46 -37.40 22.71
CA ALA A 593 -17.44 -38.79 23.13
C ALA A 593 -17.73 -39.86 22.04
N GLY A 594 -17.84 -39.47 20.77
CA GLY A 594 -18.14 -40.37 19.64
C GLY A 594 -16.94 -40.61 18.69
N PRO A 595 -17.03 -41.62 17.78
CA PRO A 595 -16.05 -41.78 16.72
C PRO A 595 -16.12 -40.58 15.81
N GLY A 596 -15.04 -39.78 15.75
CA GLY A 596 -14.96 -38.57 14.96
C GLY A 596 -15.28 -38.78 13.46
N ARG A 597 -15.87 -37.78 12.85
CA ARG A 597 -16.17 -37.82 11.41
C ARG A 597 -14.90 -37.75 10.58
N VAL A 598 -14.65 -38.75 9.71
CA VAL A 598 -13.54 -38.74 8.75
C VAL A 598 -13.82 -37.69 7.67
N ILE A 599 -12.85 -36.81 7.40
CA ILE A 599 -12.94 -35.81 6.37
C ILE A 599 -12.64 -36.46 5.01
N PRO A 600 -13.58 -36.37 4.03
CA PRO A 600 -13.36 -36.89 2.69
C PRO A 600 -12.11 -36.32 2.03
N PRO A 601 -11.41 -37.06 1.15
CA PRO A 601 -10.22 -36.60 0.48
C PRO A 601 -10.41 -35.26 -0.29
N GLU A 602 -11.56 -35.05 -0.88
CA GLU A 602 -11.93 -33.81 -1.60
C GLU A 602 -12.05 -32.59 -0.68
N SER A 603 -12.35 -32.78 0.58
CA SER A 603 -12.46 -31.71 1.57
C SER A 603 -11.15 -31.48 2.36
N ARG A 604 -10.15 -32.37 2.21
CA ARG A 604 -8.88 -32.28 2.96
C ARG A 604 -8.09 -30.99 2.72
N PRO A 605 -8.05 -30.39 1.49
CA PRO A 605 -7.38 -29.12 1.28
C PRO A 605 -7.88 -27.97 2.17
N HIS A 606 -9.09 -28.03 2.66
CA HIS A 606 -9.65 -27.04 3.57
C HIS A 606 -9.18 -27.19 5.02
N TYR A 607 -8.78 -28.41 5.43
CA TYR A 607 -8.43 -28.75 6.82
C TYR A 607 -6.96 -29.08 7.00
N LEU A 608 -6.33 -29.64 5.96
CA LEU A 608 -4.96 -30.11 6.01
C LEU A 608 -4.21 -29.62 4.76
N ARG A 609 -3.08 -28.94 4.99
CA ARG A 609 -2.16 -28.52 3.93
C ARG A 609 -0.74 -28.85 4.32
N GLU A 610 0.01 -29.40 3.38
CA GLU A 610 1.46 -29.33 3.42
C GLU A 610 1.84 -27.93 2.97
N MET A 611 2.57 -27.21 3.79
CA MET A 611 3.03 -25.88 3.47
C MET A 611 4.40 -25.65 4.09
N LEU A 612 5.13 -24.74 3.45
CA LEU A 612 6.32 -24.21 4.03
C LEU A 612 5.88 -23.14 5.04
N TRP A 613 5.84 -23.52 6.30
CA TRP A 613 5.63 -22.59 7.39
C TRP A 613 6.87 -21.73 7.57
N PRO A 614 6.79 -20.50 8.12
CA PRO A 614 7.97 -19.66 8.21
C PRO A 614 9.20 -20.41 8.68
N PHE A 615 10.14 -20.64 7.74
CA PHE A 615 11.44 -21.30 7.92
C PHE A 615 11.41 -22.77 8.37
N ARG A 616 10.26 -23.44 8.27
CA ARG A 616 10.15 -24.89 8.47
C ARG A 616 9.08 -25.51 7.59
N PRO A 617 9.32 -26.66 6.97
CA PRO A 617 8.25 -27.47 6.41
C PRO A 617 7.28 -27.87 7.53
N ALA A 618 6.00 -27.60 7.34
CA ALA A 618 4.99 -27.87 8.36
C ALA A 618 3.69 -28.42 7.77
N ILE A 619 2.99 -29.19 8.58
CA ILE A 619 1.63 -29.59 8.32
C ILE A 619 0.73 -28.54 8.96
N ALA A 620 0.00 -27.77 8.14
CA ALA A 620 -1.00 -26.85 8.65
C ALA A 620 -2.34 -27.56 8.81
N LEU A 621 -2.84 -27.54 10.03
CA LEU A 621 -4.10 -28.15 10.38
C LEU A 621 -5.07 -27.05 10.82
N ARG A 622 -6.20 -26.91 10.11
CA ARG A 622 -7.24 -25.93 10.47
C ARG A 622 -7.92 -26.39 11.76
N PRO A 623 -7.92 -25.58 12.82
CA PRO A 623 -8.62 -25.93 14.05
C PRO A 623 -10.14 -26.03 13.83
N SER A 624 -10.79 -26.97 14.46
CA SER A 624 -12.25 -26.96 14.65
C SER A 624 -12.61 -26.23 15.93
N SER A 625 -13.87 -25.82 16.07
CA SER A 625 -14.37 -25.02 17.20
C SER A 625 -15.46 -25.74 18.01
N GLY A 626 -15.79 -25.16 19.16
CA GLY A 626 -16.73 -25.76 20.12
C GLY A 626 -16.13 -27.01 20.76
N ASP A 627 -16.90 -28.10 20.87
CA ASP A 627 -16.43 -29.38 21.41
C ASP A 627 -15.69 -30.25 20.38
N ARG A 628 -15.22 -29.67 19.27
CA ARG A 628 -14.62 -30.37 18.14
C ARG A 628 -13.14 -30.09 18.05
N ALA A 629 -12.34 -31.06 17.66
CA ALA A 629 -10.96 -30.92 17.34
C ALA A 629 -10.65 -31.49 15.93
N SER A 630 -9.83 -30.81 15.17
CA SER A 630 -9.28 -31.38 13.93
C SER A 630 -8.09 -32.26 14.28
N VAL A 631 -8.11 -33.51 13.87
CA VAL A 631 -7.13 -34.52 14.24
C VAL A 631 -6.54 -35.16 12.98
N LEU A 632 -5.22 -35.11 12.86
CA LEU A 632 -4.48 -35.89 11.88
C LEU A 632 -3.93 -37.14 12.55
N ALA A 633 -4.43 -38.28 12.15
CA ALA A 633 -4.07 -39.57 12.67
C ALA A 633 -3.08 -40.28 11.73
N LEU A 634 -1.98 -40.76 12.27
CA LEU A 634 -0.82 -41.24 11.58
C LEU A 634 -0.37 -42.59 12.10
N PRO A 635 -0.51 -43.67 11.32
CA PRO A 635 0.06 -44.93 11.73
C PRO A 635 1.60 -44.85 11.79
N LEU A 636 2.19 -45.30 12.87
CA LEU A 636 3.63 -45.27 13.12
C LEU A 636 4.05 -46.58 13.78
N GLU A 637 5.05 -47.22 13.23
CA GLU A 637 5.76 -48.32 13.87
C GLU A 637 6.95 -47.76 14.67
N VAL A 638 6.90 -47.94 15.99
CA VAL A 638 7.99 -47.51 16.87
C VAL A 638 9.08 -48.59 16.84
N PRO A 639 10.34 -48.21 16.59
CA PRO A 639 11.45 -49.19 16.56
C PRO A 639 11.57 -49.98 17.85
N PRO A 640 12.07 -51.25 17.79
CA PRO A 640 12.22 -52.09 18.99
C PRO A 640 13.13 -51.45 20.06
N GLU A 641 14.08 -50.63 19.66
CA GLU A 641 14.97 -49.89 20.55
C GLU A 641 14.30 -48.64 21.16
N GLY A 642 13.05 -48.42 20.82
CA GLY A 642 12.32 -47.20 21.20
C GLY A 642 12.66 -46.03 20.30
N GLY A 643 12.13 -44.83 20.65
CA GLY A 643 12.40 -43.62 19.89
C GLY A 643 11.78 -42.38 20.55
N ARG A 644 12.08 -41.26 19.99
CA ARG A 644 11.48 -39.95 20.40
C ARG A 644 10.88 -39.26 19.19
N LEU A 645 9.70 -38.72 19.35
CA LEU A 645 9.09 -37.84 18.36
C LEU A 645 9.56 -36.41 18.59
N ARG A 646 10.23 -35.84 17.63
CA ARG A 646 10.58 -34.43 17.59
C ARG A 646 9.71 -33.72 16.57
N THR A 647 9.07 -32.64 17.00
CA THR A 647 8.27 -31.75 16.18
C THR A 647 8.25 -30.36 16.83
N ALA A 648 7.65 -29.39 16.18
CA ALA A 648 7.39 -28.10 16.80
C ALA A 648 5.99 -27.61 16.42
N ILE A 649 5.42 -26.74 17.26
CA ILE A 649 4.13 -26.14 16.99
C ILE A 649 4.20 -24.62 16.93
N ALA A 650 3.39 -24.01 16.05
CA ALA A 650 3.19 -22.57 15.99
C ALA A 650 1.82 -22.23 15.38
N VAL A 651 1.34 -21.03 15.67
CA VAL A 651 0.22 -20.42 14.93
C VAL A 651 0.80 -19.60 13.79
N HIS A 652 0.20 -19.70 12.63
CA HIS A 652 0.66 -19.03 11.41
C HIS A 652 0.78 -17.51 11.60
N PRO A 653 1.92 -16.86 11.23
CA PRO A 653 2.19 -15.44 11.48
C PRO A 653 1.16 -14.46 10.92
N GLN A 654 0.57 -14.75 9.78
CA GLN A 654 -0.52 -13.93 9.21
C GLN A 654 -1.71 -13.77 10.17
N ARG A 655 -1.86 -14.68 11.11
CA ARG A 655 -3.01 -14.74 12.02
C ARG A 655 -2.75 -14.11 13.37
N TRP A 656 -1.50 -13.70 13.66
CA TRP A 656 -1.14 -13.13 14.96
C TRP A 656 -1.89 -11.86 15.31
N PHE A 657 -2.35 -11.11 14.32
CA PHE A 657 -2.99 -9.80 14.51
C PHE A 657 -4.49 -9.79 14.16
N LYS A 658 -5.00 -10.85 13.56
CA LYS A 658 -6.37 -10.91 13.04
C LYS A 658 -7.30 -11.80 13.84
N LEU A 659 -6.81 -12.43 14.91
CA LEU A 659 -7.57 -13.39 15.65
C LEU A 659 -8.47 -12.73 16.70
N PRO A 660 -9.71 -13.23 16.88
CA PRO A 660 -10.43 -13.04 18.12
C PRO A 660 -9.60 -13.59 19.29
N ALA A 661 -9.93 -13.20 20.51
CA ALA A 661 -9.17 -13.45 21.75
C ALA A 661 -8.85 -14.93 22.08
N SER A 662 -9.32 -15.88 21.30
CA SER A 662 -9.12 -17.31 21.49
C SER A 662 -7.85 -17.80 20.84
N GLY A 663 -7.04 -18.53 21.57
CA GLY A 663 -5.85 -19.22 21.04
C GLY A 663 -6.19 -20.50 20.30
N VAL A 664 -5.13 -21.18 19.84
CA VAL A 664 -5.18 -22.54 19.29
C VAL A 664 -4.61 -23.51 20.32
N ASP A 665 -5.40 -24.51 20.65
CA ASP A 665 -4.98 -25.63 21.49
C ASP A 665 -4.36 -26.71 20.60
N PHE A 666 -3.13 -27.08 20.90
CA PHE A 666 -2.38 -28.17 20.26
C PHE A 666 -2.28 -29.33 21.20
N ARG A 667 -2.60 -30.54 20.73
CA ARG A 667 -2.45 -31.77 21.49
C ARG A 667 -1.80 -32.86 20.65
N LEU A 668 -0.79 -33.49 21.22
CA LEU A 668 -0.13 -34.67 20.69
C LEU A 668 -0.52 -35.88 21.52
N SER A 669 -1.09 -36.88 20.90
CA SER A 669 -1.51 -38.11 21.58
C SER A 669 -1.07 -39.36 20.83
N VAL A 670 -0.90 -40.44 21.56
CA VAL A 670 -0.73 -41.79 21.01
C VAL A 670 -2.00 -42.56 21.27
N ARG A 671 -2.58 -43.15 20.24
CA ARG A 671 -3.70 -44.05 20.31
C ARG A 671 -3.25 -45.47 20.03
N THR A 672 -3.69 -46.39 20.92
CA THR A 672 -3.54 -47.86 20.80
C THR A 672 -4.90 -48.49 20.93
N PRO A 673 -5.04 -49.84 20.70
CA PRO A 673 -6.29 -50.55 21.00
C PRO A 673 -6.72 -50.44 22.46
N GLU A 674 -5.79 -50.25 23.39
CA GLU A 674 -6.04 -50.14 24.83
C GLU A 674 -6.52 -48.75 25.26
N GLY A 675 -6.30 -47.69 24.42
CA GLY A 675 -6.74 -46.34 24.74
C GLY A 675 -5.90 -45.26 24.07
N SER A 676 -6.13 -44.01 24.49
CA SER A 676 -5.37 -42.85 24.01
C SER A 676 -4.62 -42.19 25.16
N GLU A 677 -3.35 -41.89 24.97
CA GLU A 677 -2.50 -41.19 25.94
C GLU A 677 -2.01 -39.87 25.34
N THR A 678 -2.19 -38.78 26.09
CA THR A 678 -1.71 -37.43 25.67
C THR A 678 -0.25 -37.25 26.10
N LEU A 679 0.61 -37.01 25.16
CA LEU A 679 2.04 -36.76 25.38
C LEU A 679 2.39 -35.31 25.57
N TYR A 680 1.63 -34.43 24.92
CA TYR A 680 1.87 -32.99 24.96
C TYR A 680 0.57 -32.23 24.72
N GLU A 681 0.39 -31.15 25.47
CA GLU A 681 -0.72 -30.22 25.28
C GLU A 681 -0.27 -28.79 25.55
N ARG A 682 -0.65 -27.86 24.67
CA ARG A 682 -0.34 -26.45 24.83
C ARG A 682 -1.29 -25.55 24.05
N ARG A 683 -1.70 -24.46 24.70
CA ARG A 683 -2.45 -23.38 24.06
C ARG A 683 -1.50 -22.27 23.63
N LEU A 684 -1.63 -21.82 22.36
CA LEU A 684 -0.92 -20.67 21.81
C LEU A 684 -1.91 -19.54 21.49
N SER A 685 -1.66 -18.36 22.00
CA SER A 685 -2.51 -17.16 21.82
C SER A 685 -1.68 -15.96 21.34
N PRO A 686 -1.13 -16.00 20.12
CA PRO A 686 -0.17 -15.00 19.64
C PRO A 686 -0.76 -13.59 19.48
N THR A 687 -2.07 -13.45 19.45
CA THR A 687 -2.75 -12.14 19.43
C THR A 687 -2.55 -11.39 20.75
N HIS A 688 -2.56 -12.10 21.89
CA HIS A 688 -2.44 -11.51 23.22
C HIS A 688 -1.08 -11.70 23.87
N ARG A 689 -0.37 -12.75 23.46
CA ARG A 689 0.90 -13.15 24.06
C ARG A 689 1.98 -13.18 23.01
N THR A 690 2.86 -12.17 23.03
CA THR A 690 3.95 -12.03 22.08
C THR A 690 4.96 -13.18 22.16
N GLU A 691 5.11 -13.77 23.36
CA GLU A 691 5.92 -14.97 23.57
C GLU A 691 5.41 -16.20 22.79
N ASP A 692 4.13 -16.23 22.40
CA ASP A 692 3.56 -17.31 21.60
C ASP A 692 3.81 -17.13 20.08
N ARG A 693 4.50 -16.08 19.66
CA ARG A 693 4.81 -15.79 18.27
C ARG A 693 6.12 -16.44 17.81
N ARG A 694 6.29 -17.73 18.11
CA ARG A 694 7.47 -18.53 17.76
C ARG A 694 7.13 -19.99 17.63
N TRP A 695 8.08 -20.80 17.18
CA TRP A 695 8.02 -22.24 17.24
C TRP A 695 8.29 -22.72 18.67
N PHE A 696 7.50 -23.70 19.13
CA PHE A 696 7.69 -24.40 20.39
C PHE A 696 8.09 -25.83 20.09
N GLU A 697 9.32 -26.21 20.45
CA GLU A 697 9.84 -27.55 20.25
C GLU A 697 9.14 -28.55 21.17
N ILE A 698 8.84 -29.70 20.60
CA ILE A 698 8.29 -30.87 21.28
C ILE A 698 9.26 -32.04 21.11
N ASP A 699 9.64 -32.66 22.19
CA ASP A 699 10.48 -33.85 22.23
C ASP A 699 9.80 -34.89 23.10
N ALA A 700 8.92 -35.71 22.49
CA ALA A 700 8.08 -36.69 23.18
C ALA A 700 8.72 -38.08 23.15
N ASP A 701 8.76 -38.73 24.31
CA ASP A 701 9.29 -40.10 24.45
C ASP A 701 8.27 -41.14 24.00
N LEU A 702 8.67 -42.04 23.13
CA LEU A 702 7.85 -43.15 22.64
C LEU A 702 8.35 -44.51 23.13
N ALA A 703 9.28 -44.57 24.08
CA ALA A 703 9.87 -45.84 24.58
C ALA A 703 8.83 -46.82 25.13
N ALA A 704 7.71 -46.32 25.70
CA ALA A 704 6.60 -47.16 26.20
C ALA A 704 5.96 -48.02 25.09
N TRP A 705 6.11 -47.62 23.82
CA TRP A 705 5.55 -48.33 22.66
C TRP A 705 6.61 -48.97 21.78
N ALA A 706 7.80 -49.19 22.29
CA ALA A 706 8.89 -49.81 21.52
C ALA A 706 8.46 -51.15 20.90
N GLY A 707 8.70 -51.30 19.58
CA GLY A 707 8.32 -52.49 18.82
C GLY A 707 6.82 -52.65 18.54
N ARG A 708 6.01 -51.62 18.79
CA ARG A 708 4.54 -51.63 18.55
C ARG A 708 4.12 -50.70 17.42
N GLU A 709 3.04 -51.08 16.75
CA GLU A 709 2.30 -50.15 15.89
C GLU A 709 1.38 -49.25 16.75
N ILE A 710 1.50 -47.96 16.55
CA ILE A 710 0.67 -46.96 17.23
C ILE A 710 0.02 -46.01 16.19
N THR A 711 -1.02 -45.30 16.61
CA THR A 711 -1.53 -44.18 15.86
C THR A 711 -1.14 -42.88 16.57
N LEU A 712 -0.29 -42.10 15.93
CA LEU A 712 0.06 -40.77 16.40
C LEU A 712 -1.03 -39.78 16.00
N GLU A 713 -1.54 -38.98 16.94
CA GLU A 713 -2.58 -38.00 16.70
C GLU A 713 -2.09 -36.59 16.96
N LEU A 714 -2.08 -35.78 15.88
CA LEU A 714 -1.79 -34.36 15.95
C LEU A 714 -3.14 -33.62 15.89
N SER A 715 -3.50 -32.89 16.93
CA SER A 715 -4.80 -32.20 16.97
C SER A 715 -4.68 -30.71 17.19
N THR A 716 -5.62 -29.97 16.58
CA THR A 716 -5.79 -28.52 16.77
C THR A 716 -7.25 -28.19 17.05
N HIS A 717 -7.46 -27.29 18.02
CA HIS A 717 -8.77 -26.83 18.44
C HIS A 717 -8.78 -25.32 18.69
N ALA A 718 -9.90 -24.64 18.46
CA ALA A 718 -10.10 -23.23 18.76
C ALA A 718 -11.47 -22.99 19.41
N GLU A 719 -11.52 -22.19 20.47
CA GLU A 719 -12.79 -21.95 21.22
C GLU A 719 -13.84 -21.17 20.43
N ASN A 720 -13.45 -20.37 19.42
CA ASN A 720 -14.37 -19.47 18.75
C ASN A 720 -14.85 -20.02 17.41
N PRO A 721 -16.19 -20.26 17.23
CA PRO A 721 -16.74 -20.78 15.98
C PRO A 721 -16.55 -19.85 14.75
N HIS A 722 -16.39 -18.54 14.96
CA HIS A 722 -16.13 -17.59 13.88
C HIS A 722 -14.65 -17.52 13.45
N GLY A 723 -13.78 -18.26 14.12
CA GLY A 723 -12.34 -18.31 13.85
C GLY A 723 -11.89 -19.50 13.00
N GLU A 724 -12.77 -20.46 12.67
CA GLU A 724 -12.41 -21.69 11.95
C GLU A 724 -11.72 -21.41 10.61
N ASP A 725 -12.19 -20.42 9.85
CA ASP A 725 -11.63 -20.06 8.55
C ASP A 725 -10.32 -19.27 8.63
N LEU A 726 -9.98 -18.76 9.80
CA LEU A 726 -8.90 -17.81 9.98
C LEU A 726 -7.68 -18.37 10.71
N LEU A 727 -7.82 -19.54 11.37
CA LEU A 727 -6.76 -20.13 12.19
C LEU A 727 -6.02 -21.24 11.42
N LEU A 728 -4.69 -21.19 11.46
CA LEU A 728 -3.85 -22.28 10.99
C LEU A 728 -2.87 -22.66 12.11
N GLY A 729 -3.05 -23.85 12.68
CA GLY A 729 -2.08 -24.45 13.57
C GLY A 729 -1.05 -25.24 12.77
N GLY A 730 0.24 -25.01 12.98
CA GLY A 730 1.32 -25.68 12.27
C GLY A 730 2.02 -26.71 13.13
N TRP A 731 2.27 -27.90 12.56
CA TRP A 731 3.09 -28.96 13.12
C TRP A 731 4.33 -29.13 12.23
N ALA A 732 5.50 -28.65 12.69
CA ALA A 732 6.71 -28.64 11.89
C ALA A 732 7.47 -29.97 11.98
N GLU A 733 7.80 -30.49 10.81
CA GLU A 733 8.78 -31.55 10.64
C GLU A 733 8.68 -32.70 11.66
N PRO A 734 7.54 -33.38 11.84
CA PRO A 734 7.46 -34.54 12.74
C PRO A 734 8.51 -35.58 12.34
N ARG A 735 9.47 -35.86 13.23
CA ARG A 735 10.57 -36.76 12.99
C ARG A 735 10.70 -37.74 14.12
N LEU A 736 10.81 -39.02 13.78
CA LEU A 736 11.22 -40.06 14.70
C LEU A 736 12.75 -40.11 14.77
N VAL A 737 13.28 -39.89 15.97
CA VAL A 737 14.73 -39.99 16.25
C VAL A 737 14.98 -41.15 17.19
N GLY A 738 16.14 -41.79 17.09
CA GLY A 738 16.51 -42.89 17.96
C GLY A 738 16.58 -42.50 19.46
N PRO A 739 16.64 -43.46 20.39
CA PRO A 739 16.80 -43.21 21.80
C PRO A 739 18.07 -42.41 22.08
N ARG A 740 18.03 -41.52 23.09
CA ARG A 740 19.22 -40.71 23.44
C ARG A 740 20.41 -41.57 23.80
N GLY A 741 21.51 -41.39 23.07
CA GLY A 741 22.82 -41.64 23.64
C GLY A 741 23.10 -40.68 24.82
N PRO A 742 24.10 -40.96 25.70
CA PRO A 742 24.33 -40.18 26.91
C PRO A 742 24.49 -38.70 26.60
N ARG A 743 23.86 -37.87 27.42
CA ARG A 743 23.72 -36.41 27.31
C ARG A 743 25.05 -35.71 27.06
N GLY A 744 25.23 -35.16 25.89
CA GLY A 744 26.04 -33.98 25.72
C GLY A 744 25.20 -32.76 26.13
N GLU A 745 25.64 -32.03 27.10
CA GLU A 745 25.00 -30.80 27.59
C GLU A 745 24.84 -29.80 26.44
N VAL A 746 23.61 -29.51 26.10
CA VAL A 746 23.29 -28.33 25.28
C VAL A 746 23.07 -27.20 26.26
N SER A 747 23.99 -26.27 26.30
CA SER A 747 23.89 -24.99 26.99
C SER A 747 22.61 -24.29 26.53
N ALA A 748 21.70 -24.11 27.49
CA ALA A 748 20.62 -23.17 27.33
C ALA A 748 21.21 -21.75 27.47
N THR A 749 21.31 -21.05 26.36
CA THR A 749 21.41 -19.58 26.41
C THR A 749 20.03 -19.02 26.09
N ASP A 750 19.54 -18.21 27.03
CA ASP A 750 18.26 -17.50 27.14
C ASP A 750 17.85 -16.66 25.91
#